data_ed1b3fcea8438384b18c35532e160f67
#
_entry.id   ed1b3fcea8438384b18c35532e160f67
#
_cell.length_a   1.000
_cell.length_b   1.000
_cell.length_c   1.000
_cell.angle_alpha   90.00
_cell.angle_beta   90.00
_cell.angle_gamma   90.00
#
_symmetry.space_group_name_H-M   'P 1'
#
loop_
_entity.id
_entity.type
_entity.pdbx_description
1 polymer ?
#
loop_
_entity_poly.entity_id
_entity_poly.type
_entity_poly.pdbx_seq_one_letter_code
_entity_poly.pdbx_strand_id
1 'polypeptide(L)'
;MALFAPELAGALRSLRQHPGFLLTAAGTLAIGICANVTVFSMVNGVLLRPMPFGERTDRVMTLHSTHRLQAEDLDDSGVSSADLLDVRGETRSFEEVGGYVVRNFTIASASDTERLTGLSVTPNLFSMLGIEPALGRTFTPADAAAVGLESSVILTHGVWQNHYGGDANIIGRVVIINDRPQTVVGVMPPGFRFPQRAQLYAPLVLEGDTARTIRNVSGIALLKPGVTRQQAQADVDSVAARLESAFPTTNRGYGIRVLTFRDSQVAPQTRIAMGALMTAVVFVLLIACANLANLLFIRGAARQRDMAIRAAMGATRARLIGHVFAESAIIAGAGTAVGLSGALWCIGFLPSVWPEEFPYWLRLDPDVRMVAFTIGLTIFTTLAVGLLPAIRMSGPSVTDQLSHGGRTSSLGRSSHRVQRALAVGQVALCLALLVGAHLMIRSFLSLQRANLGFDERPLLSLRVFATGDAFDPIPARAALFARALDSLRALPGVAAVAATSAVPGDDGGAMIRVTKDGAAGPFVGAQAITVTPGLFDTLAVRLEQGRTFTENEFANPDSDAVVINESLARQMWPDQSALERRIGIATADPRTDGVSWRRVVGVAPDLVYEELGEQTEQARLNVYFPYARSPLRTMALLIRGDGNPAALITPARQALRQVHRGFAAFDVATMSERRRLTTGAQGALGTMMGGFAAAALLLACLGIYGLLADTARQRTQEIGVRMALGATPRGIVALFVGQAAIIGAAGLVMGAVLAVLVAQALSGVLFGIDPLAVTPMVLTAATLIVVVILAAYVPARRASKVAPLVALRTL
;
A
#
# COMPACT_ATOMS: atom_id res chain seq x y z
N MET A 1 6.39 -16.75 -42.13
CA MET A 1 7.73 -16.52 -41.58
C MET A 1 8.78 -16.29 -42.67
N ALA A 2 8.83 -17.00 -43.77
CA ALA A 2 9.84 -16.83 -44.84
C ALA A 2 9.85 -15.45 -45.52
N LEU A 3 8.75 -14.72 -45.54
CA LEU A 3 8.64 -13.39 -46.17
C LEU A 3 9.24 -12.22 -45.33
N PHE A 4 9.46 -12.40 -44.00
CA PHE A 4 9.98 -11.36 -43.13
C PHE A 4 11.49 -11.45 -42.85
N ALA A 5 12.17 -12.57 -43.14
CA ALA A 5 13.56 -12.76 -42.83
C ALA A 5 14.50 -11.76 -43.58
N PRO A 6 14.31 -11.45 -44.88
CA PRO A 6 15.15 -10.47 -45.56
C PRO A 6 14.93 -9.04 -45.08
N GLU A 7 13.71 -8.71 -44.66
CA GLU A 7 13.38 -7.39 -44.08
C GLU A 7 14.01 -7.17 -42.73
N LEU A 8 14.05 -8.20 -41.87
CA LEU A 8 14.74 -8.17 -40.56
C LEU A 8 16.26 -7.98 -40.74
N ALA A 9 16.90 -8.70 -41.69
CA ALA A 9 18.33 -8.55 -41.95
C ALA A 9 18.68 -7.15 -42.48
N GLY A 10 17.82 -6.58 -43.31
CA GLY A 10 17.94 -5.21 -43.82
C GLY A 10 17.79 -4.17 -42.70
N ALA A 11 16.79 -4.30 -41.86
CA ALA A 11 16.53 -3.43 -40.71
C ALA A 11 17.69 -3.48 -39.70
N LEU A 12 18.24 -4.67 -39.41
CA LEU A 12 19.36 -4.85 -38.49
C LEU A 12 20.65 -4.17 -39.02
N ARG A 13 20.94 -4.29 -40.29
CA ARG A 13 22.11 -3.60 -40.93
C ARG A 13 21.94 -2.07 -40.85
N SER A 14 20.76 -1.56 -41.13
CA SER A 14 20.40 -0.14 -41.02
C SER A 14 20.58 0.42 -39.61
N LEU A 15 20.14 -0.33 -38.60
CA LEU A 15 20.23 0.09 -37.18
C LEU A 15 21.69 0.04 -36.69
N ARG A 16 22.50 -0.95 -37.11
CA ARG A 16 23.92 -1.02 -36.78
C ARG A 16 24.76 0.14 -37.33
N GLN A 17 24.34 0.74 -38.44
CA GLN A 17 25.02 1.92 -39.01
C GLN A 17 24.69 3.21 -38.21
N HIS A 18 23.66 3.20 -37.38
CA HIS A 18 23.24 4.35 -36.56
C HIS A 18 23.06 3.97 -35.09
N PRO A 19 24.14 3.60 -34.36
CA PRO A 19 24.03 3.08 -33.00
C PRO A 19 23.44 4.10 -32.00
N GLY A 20 23.73 5.40 -32.19
CA GLY A 20 23.15 6.46 -31.33
C GLY A 20 21.63 6.52 -31.41
N PHE A 21 21.04 6.29 -32.58
CA PHE A 21 19.58 6.21 -32.73
C PHE A 21 19.02 4.97 -32.04
N LEU A 22 19.65 3.80 -32.23
CA LEU A 22 19.22 2.56 -31.59
C LEU A 22 19.23 2.69 -30.06
N LEU A 23 20.31 3.24 -29.50
CA LEU A 23 20.48 3.43 -28.07
C LEU A 23 19.42 4.39 -27.48
N THR A 24 19.17 5.53 -28.15
CA THR A 24 18.14 6.48 -27.66
C THR A 24 16.74 5.91 -27.78
N ALA A 25 16.42 5.25 -28.89
CA ALA A 25 15.12 4.65 -29.13
C ALA A 25 14.83 3.46 -28.19
N ALA A 26 15.76 2.51 -28.10
CA ALA A 26 15.66 1.36 -27.21
C ALA A 26 15.67 1.78 -25.73
N GLY A 27 16.53 2.74 -25.36
CA GLY A 27 16.60 3.29 -24.00
C GLY A 27 15.30 3.99 -23.57
N THR A 28 14.68 4.75 -24.47
CA THR A 28 13.38 5.38 -24.22
C THR A 28 12.29 4.34 -23.94
N LEU A 29 12.20 3.27 -24.75
CA LEU A 29 11.25 2.17 -24.52
C LEU A 29 11.63 1.36 -23.28
N ALA A 30 12.91 1.14 -23.01
CA ALA A 30 13.38 0.37 -21.85
C ALA A 30 12.87 0.99 -20.54
N ILE A 31 12.90 2.31 -20.41
CA ILE A 31 12.34 3.02 -19.23
C ILE A 31 10.85 2.73 -19.08
N GLY A 32 10.06 2.87 -20.15
CA GLY A 32 8.63 2.61 -20.12
C GLY A 32 8.30 1.14 -19.83
N ILE A 33 9.02 0.20 -20.42
CA ILE A 33 8.82 -1.24 -20.24
C ILE A 33 9.24 -1.66 -18.82
N CYS A 34 10.41 -1.19 -18.34
CA CYS A 34 10.89 -1.44 -16.99
C CYS A 34 9.84 -1.02 -15.94
N ALA A 35 9.34 0.21 -16.03
CA ALA A 35 8.32 0.71 -15.12
C ALA A 35 7.04 -0.13 -15.16
N ASN A 36 6.54 -0.46 -16.36
CA ASN A 36 5.31 -1.24 -16.53
C ASN A 36 5.45 -2.67 -16.00
N VAL A 37 6.56 -3.36 -16.29
CA VAL A 37 6.78 -4.74 -15.82
C VAL A 37 6.96 -4.77 -14.31
N THR A 38 7.68 -3.81 -13.71
CA THR A 38 7.86 -3.71 -12.26
C THR A 38 6.52 -3.51 -11.55
N VAL A 39 5.72 -2.53 -11.98
CA VAL A 39 4.40 -2.27 -11.36
C VAL A 39 3.43 -3.41 -11.62
N PHE A 40 3.45 -3.99 -12.85
CA PHE A 40 2.62 -5.16 -13.14
C PHE A 40 2.97 -6.35 -12.23
N SER A 41 4.25 -6.58 -11.93
CA SER A 41 4.64 -7.64 -10.99
C SER A 41 4.05 -7.41 -9.60
N MET A 42 4.01 -6.16 -9.10
CA MET A 42 3.34 -5.81 -7.84
C MET A 42 1.82 -6.05 -7.93
N VAL A 43 1.18 -5.53 -8.99
CA VAL A 43 -0.26 -5.71 -9.21
C VAL A 43 -0.61 -7.19 -9.34
N ASN A 44 0.19 -7.97 -10.07
CA ASN A 44 0.02 -9.40 -10.22
C ASN A 44 0.13 -10.12 -8.87
N GLY A 45 1.17 -9.81 -8.08
CA GLY A 45 1.38 -10.41 -6.76
C GLY A 45 0.24 -10.11 -5.78
N VAL A 46 -0.26 -8.87 -5.76
CA VAL A 46 -1.31 -8.43 -4.82
C VAL A 46 -2.71 -8.82 -5.30
N LEU A 47 -3.04 -8.58 -6.59
CA LEU A 47 -4.42 -8.64 -7.08
C LEU A 47 -4.74 -9.85 -7.95
N LEU A 48 -3.78 -10.40 -8.71
CA LEU A 48 -4.08 -11.38 -9.76
C LEU A 48 -3.60 -12.79 -9.43
N ARG A 49 -2.48 -12.94 -8.74
CA ARG A 49 -1.90 -14.24 -8.43
C ARG A 49 -2.83 -15.01 -7.48
N PRO A 50 -3.12 -16.30 -7.72
CA PRO A 50 -3.92 -17.12 -6.80
C PRO A 50 -3.30 -17.16 -5.40
N MET A 51 -4.16 -17.15 -4.37
CA MET A 51 -3.72 -17.36 -2.99
C MET A 51 -3.13 -18.77 -2.83
N PRO A 52 -2.28 -19.03 -1.84
CA PRO A 52 -1.53 -20.28 -1.73
C PRO A 52 -2.37 -21.47 -1.18
N PHE A 53 -3.63 -21.60 -1.64
CA PHE A 53 -4.55 -22.67 -1.23
C PHE A 53 -4.88 -23.66 -2.39
N GLY A 54 -4.06 -23.65 -3.44
CA GLY A 54 -4.26 -24.53 -4.60
C GLY A 54 -5.65 -24.37 -5.24
N GLU A 55 -6.29 -25.48 -5.55
CA GLU A 55 -7.65 -25.52 -6.14
C GLU A 55 -8.75 -24.97 -5.23
N ARG A 56 -8.48 -24.81 -3.94
CA ARG A 56 -9.43 -24.29 -2.95
C ARG A 56 -9.46 -22.77 -2.88
N THR A 57 -8.52 -22.06 -3.57
CA THR A 57 -8.33 -20.61 -3.47
C THR A 57 -9.63 -19.82 -3.64
N ASP A 58 -10.45 -20.17 -4.64
CA ASP A 58 -11.69 -19.44 -4.94
C ASP A 58 -12.86 -19.84 -4.02
N ARG A 59 -12.68 -20.87 -3.22
CA ARG A 59 -13.68 -21.39 -2.28
C ARG A 59 -13.41 -21.00 -0.83
N VAL A 60 -12.21 -20.52 -0.52
CA VAL A 60 -11.86 -20.07 0.83
C VAL A 60 -12.44 -18.69 1.07
N MET A 61 -13.35 -18.60 2.06
CA MET A 61 -14.02 -17.38 2.49
C MET A 61 -13.60 -17.00 3.90
N THR A 62 -13.69 -15.72 4.22
CA THR A 62 -13.56 -15.17 5.57
C THR A 62 -14.90 -14.68 6.08
N LEU A 63 -15.12 -14.82 7.37
CA LEU A 63 -16.34 -14.40 8.05
C LEU A 63 -16.01 -13.25 9.00
N HIS A 64 -16.67 -12.12 8.81
CA HIS A 64 -16.47 -10.89 9.57
C HIS A 64 -17.78 -10.43 10.20
N SER A 65 -17.76 -10.00 11.45
CA SER A 65 -18.93 -9.40 12.07
C SER A 65 -19.18 -8.01 11.49
N THR A 66 -20.45 -7.69 11.24
CA THR A 66 -20.93 -6.36 10.86
C THR A 66 -21.95 -5.87 11.87
N HIS A 67 -22.15 -4.55 11.97
CA HIS A 67 -23.19 -3.97 12.84
C HIS A 67 -23.95 -2.86 12.09
N ARG A 68 -25.28 -2.94 12.05
CA ARG A 68 -26.16 -2.05 11.27
C ARG A 68 -26.03 -0.55 11.63
N LEU A 69 -25.65 -0.24 12.86
CA LEU A 69 -25.49 1.14 13.34
C LEU A 69 -24.07 1.70 13.16
N GLN A 70 -23.14 0.88 12.69
CA GLN A 70 -21.75 1.23 12.45
C GLN A 70 -21.41 0.85 11.01
N ALA A 71 -21.83 1.70 10.07
CA ALA A 71 -21.92 1.33 8.65
C ALA A 71 -20.56 1.08 7.96
N GLU A 72 -19.43 1.45 8.54
CA GLU A 72 -18.14 1.43 7.81
C GLU A 72 -16.99 0.65 8.46
N ASP A 73 -16.96 0.42 9.79
CA ASP A 73 -15.70 0.06 10.45
C ASP A 73 -15.64 -1.32 11.14
N LEU A 74 -16.70 -2.11 11.14
CA LEU A 74 -16.65 -3.47 11.72
C LEU A 74 -16.28 -4.58 10.72
N ASP A 75 -15.92 -4.23 9.50
CA ASP A 75 -15.55 -5.22 8.48
C ASP A 75 -14.28 -6.02 8.84
N ASP A 76 -13.49 -5.55 9.80
CA ASP A 76 -12.31 -6.22 10.32
C ASP A 76 -12.52 -6.90 11.69
N SER A 77 -13.71 -6.80 12.29
CA SER A 77 -13.97 -7.47 13.54
C SER A 77 -14.19 -8.97 13.34
N GLY A 78 -13.56 -9.78 14.21
CA GLY A 78 -13.78 -11.22 14.25
C GLY A 78 -15.24 -11.58 14.60
N VAL A 79 -15.58 -12.83 14.46
CA VAL A 79 -16.85 -13.42 14.88
C VAL A 79 -16.69 -13.95 16.29
N SER A 80 -17.77 -14.04 17.08
CA SER A 80 -17.72 -14.72 18.38
C SER A 80 -17.56 -16.23 18.20
N SER A 81 -16.92 -16.91 19.14
CA SER A 81 -16.78 -18.37 19.11
C SER A 81 -18.15 -19.07 18.99
N ALA A 82 -19.14 -18.60 19.74
CA ALA A 82 -20.47 -19.18 19.72
C ALA A 82 -21.21 -18.94 18.39
N ASP A 83 -21.16 -17.70 17.85
CA ASP A 83 -21.77 -17.41 16.55
C ASP A 83 -21.09 -18.24 15.42
N LEU A 84 -19.77 -18.47 15.52
CA LEU A 84 -19.04 -19.30 14.54
C LEU A 84 -19.46 -20.77 14.62
N LEU A 85 -19.73 -21.29 15.83
CA LEU A 85 -20.28 -22.64 16.02
C LEU A 85 -21.69 -22.76 15.43
N ASP A 86 -22.55 -21.75 15.61
CA ASP A 86 -23.89 -21.73 15.03
C ASP A 86 -23.83 -21.70 13.48
N VAL A 87 -22.97 -20.83 12.92
CA VAL A 87 -22.71 -20.81 11.46
C VAL A 87 -22.25 -22.19 10.99
N ARG A 88 -21.33 -22.83 11.70
CA ARG A 88 -20.83 -24.17 11.35
C ARG A 88 -21.92 -25.24 11.39
N GLY A 89 -22.83 -25.17 12.36
CA GLY A 89 -23.89 -26.18 12.57
C GLY A 89 -25.11 -26.02 11.66
N GLU A 90 -25.40 -24.81 11.22
CA GLU A 90 -26.69 -24.48 10.62
C GLU A 90 -26.61 -24.08 9.13
N THR A 91 -25.46 -23.63 8.64
CA THR A 91 -25.29 -23.28 7.22
C THR A 91 -25.16 -24.51 6.33
N ARG A 92 -25.75 -24.43 5.15
CA ARG A 92 -25.70 -25.50 4.12
C ARG A 92 -24.69 -25.20 3.02
N SER A 93 -24.26 -23.98 2.93
CA SER A 93 -23.38 -23.46 1.85
C SER A 93 -21.91 -23.82 2.05
N PHE A 94 -21.49 -24.09 3.27
CA PHE A 94 -20.11 -24.42 3.59
C PHE A 94 -19.89 -25.94 3.71
N GLU A 95 -18.72 -26.37 3.25
CA GLU A 95 -18.21 -27.73 3.45
C GLU A 95 -17.58 -27.84 4.84
N GLU A 96 -16.78 -26.84 5.21
CA GLU A 96 -16.16 -26.73 6.53
C GLU A 96 -16.17 -25.26 6.99
N VAL A 97 -16.25 -25.06 8.32
CA VAL A 97 -16.08 -23.79 9.00
C VAL A 97 -15.11 -23.97 10.16
N GLY A 98 -14.16 -23.06 10.27
CA GLY A 98 -13.16 -23.01 11.32
C GLY A 98 -12.74 -21.56 11.56
N GLY A 99 -11.66 -21.38 12.31
CA GLY A 99 -11.16 -20.03 12.58
C GLY A 99 -9.85 -20.04 13.33
N TYR A 100 -9.34 -18.85 13.58
CA TYR A 100 -8.14 -18.65 14.35
C TYR A 100 -8.23 -17.37 15.19
N VAL A 101 -7.41 -17.33 16.25
CA VAL A 101 -7.19 -16.15 17.09
C VAL A 101 -5.70 -15.87 17.13
N VAL A 102 -5.32 -14.61 16.88
CA VAL A 102 -3.93 -14.18 17.04
C VAL A 102 -3.55 -14.21 18.51
N ARG A 103 -2.45 -14.88 18.83
CA ARG A 103 -1.94 -15.04 20.19
C ARG A 103 -0.45 -14.72 20.24
N ASN A 104 -0.03 -14.25 21.40
CA ASN A 104 1.38 -14.09 21.69
C ASN A 104 1.85 -15.29 22.49
N PHE A 105 2.98 -15.84 22.09
CA PHE A 105 3.62 -16.96 22.76
C PHE A 105 5.02 -16.52 23.19
N THR A 106 5.56 -17.11 24.21
CA THR A 106 6.96 -16.95 24.60
C THR A 106 7.66 -18.28 24.55
N ILE A 107 8.84 -18.28 23.96
CA ILE A 107 9.72 -19.45 23.94
C ILE A 107 10.91 -19.15 24.84
N ALA A 108 11.18 -20.06 25.78
CA ALA A 108 12.36 -19.96 26.63
C ALA A 108 13.59 -20.47 25.87
N SER A 109 14.58 -19.61 25.70
CA SER A 109 15.93 -19.99 25.27
C SER A 109 16.86 -20.03 26.49
N ALA A 110 18.03 -20.64 26.38
CA ALA A 110 18.98 -20.77 27.50
C ALA A 110 19.42 -19.42 28.10
N SER A 111 19.34 -18.34 27.33
CA SER A 111 19.76 -16.99 27.73
C SER A 111 18.67 -15.94 27.74
N ASP A 112 17.51 -16.20 27.10
CA ASP A 112 16.47 -15.17 26.90
C ASP A 112 15.08 -15.78 26.73
N THR A 113 14.04 -14.98 26.99
CA THR A 113 12.65 -15.30 26.65
C THR A 113 12.30 -14.47 25.43
N GLU A 114 12.05 -15.12 24.30
CA GLU A 114 11.65 -14.50 23.06
C GLU A 114 10.13 -14.61 22.88
N ARG A 115 9.52 -13.48 22.49
CA ARG A 115 8.10 -13.48 22.11
C ARG A 115 7.96 -13.87 20.66
N LEU A 116 7.08 -14.82 20.41
CA LEU A 116 6.65 -15.24 19.09
C LEU A 116 5.19 -14.85 18.86
N THR A 117 4.90 -14.25 17.72
CA THR A 117 3.51 -14.08 17.27
C THR A 117 3.04 -15.41 16.69
N GLY A 118 1.95 -15.95 17.21
CA GLY A 118 1.40 -17.21 16.72
C GLY A 118 -0.13 -17.14 16.64
N LEU A 119 -0.73 -18.29 16.33
CA LEU A 119 -2.17 -18.42 16.23
C LEU A 119 -2.66 -19.60 17.07
N SER A 120 -3.78 -19.41 17.77
CA SER A 120 -4.62 -20.52 18.14
C SER A 120 -5.58 -20.80 16.99
N VAL A 121 -5.60 -22.05 16.47
CA VAL A 121 -6.36 -22.43 15.26
C VAL A 121 -7.30 -23.62 15.55
N THR A 122 -8.47 -23.62 14.94
CA THR A 122 -9.35 -24.79 15.01
C THR A 122 -8.68 -26.00 14.38
N PRO A 123 -8.86 -27.22 14.89
CA PRO A 123 -8.15 -28.42 14.42
C PRO A 123 -8.27 -28.68 12.92
N ASN A 124 -9.42 -28.34 12.33
CA ASN A 124 -9.72 -28.53 10.91
C ASN A 124 -9.13 -27.45 9.98
N LEU A 125 -8.51 -26.38 10.51
CA LEU A 125 -8.12 -25.22 9.69
C LEU A 125 -7.13 -25.62 8.58
N PHE A 126 -6.07 -26.37 8.90
CA PHE A 126 -5.06 -26.71 7.90
C PHE A 126 -5.57 -27.70 6.86
N SER A 127 -6.34 -28.71 7.29
CA SER A 127 -6.98 -29.67 6.36
C SER A 127 -7.98 -28.97 5.44
N MET A 128 -8.78 -28.02 5.97
CA MET A 128 -9.71 -27.19 5.21
C MET A 128 -8.97 -26.34 4.15
N LEU A 129 -7.80 -25.79 4.49
CA LEU A 129 -6.98 -24.99 3.56
C LEU A 129 -6.16 -25.85 2.58
N GLY A 130 -6.12 -27.18 2.78
CA GLY A 130 -5.33 -28.10 1.96
C GLY A 130 -3.82 -28.00 2.25
N ILE A 131 -3.44 -27.63 3.47
CA ILE A 131 -2.04 -27.43 3.87
C ILE A 131 -1.59 -28.64 4.68
N GLU A 132 -0.54 -29.29 4.22
CA GLU A 132 0.13 -30.38 4.91
C GLU A 132 1.43 -29.93 5.58
N PRO A 133 1.76 -30.42 6.77
CA PRO A 133 3.02 -30.11 7.41
C PRO A 133 4.20 -30.77 6.67
N ALA A 134 5.38 -30.18 6.76
CA ALA A 134 6.60 -30.76 6.21
C ALA A 134 7.10 -31.94 7.04
N LEU A 135 6.86 -31.93 8.36
CA LEU A 135 7.17 -33.01 9.30
C LEU A 135 5.99 -33.16 10.25
N GLY A 136 5.70 -34.41 10.64
CA GLY A 136 4.65 -34.73 11.59
C GLY A 136 3.23 -34.67 11.03
N ARG A 137 2.29 -34.11 11.80
CA ARG A 137 0.86 -34.03 11.47
C ARG A 137 0.25 -32.66 11.83
N THR A 138 -0.93 -32.37 11.32
CA THR A 138 -1.79 -31.27 11.75
C THR A 138 -2.51 -31.59 13.05
N PHE A 139 -3.25 -30.62 13.62
CA PHE A 139 -4.06 -30.81 14.81
C PHE A 139 -5.24 -31.75 14.54
N THR A 140 -5.59 -32.50 15.58
CA THR A 140 -6.79 -33.35 15.64
C THR A 140 -7.77 -32.80 16.68
N PRO A 141 -9.04 -33.21 16.68
CA PRO A 141 -9.98 -32.84 17.74
C PRO A 141 -9.50 -33.22 19.15
N ALA A 142 -8.69 -34.27 19.29
CA ALA A 142 -8.09 -34.65 20.56
C ALA A 142 -7.07 -33.65 21.09
N ASP A 143 -6.30 -33.02 20.20
CA ASP A 143 -5.35 -31.96 20.59
C ASP A 143 -6.10 -30.73 21.16
N ALA A 144 -7.28 -30.40 20.62
CA ALA A 144 -8.11 -29.33 21.15
C ALA A 144 -8.75 -29.72 22.52
N ALA A 145 -9.16 -30.94 22.69
CA ALA A 145 -9.71 -31.40 23.96
C ALA A 145 -8.66 -31.45 25.09
N ALA A 146 -7.39 -31.60 24.76
CA ALA A 146 -6.26 -31.65 25.70
C ALA A 146 -5.69 -30.25 26.07
N VAL A 147 -6.27 -29.17 25.60
CA VAL A 147 -5.80 -27.80 25.91
C VAL A 147 -5.81 -27.56 27.42
N GLY A 148 -4.64 -27.25 27.96
CA GLY A 148 -4.44 -27.00 29.41
C GLY A 148 -3.76 -28.14 30.19
N LEU A 149 -3.81 -29.40 29.70
CA LEU A 149 -3.20 -30.55 30.35
C LEU A 149 -1.93 -31.02 29.61
N GLU A 150 -2.04 -31.33 28.31
CA GLU A 150 -0.94 -31.66 27.41
C GLU A 150 -1.18 -30.95 26.09
N SER A 151 -0.74 -29.70 25.99
CA SER A 151 -0.98 -28.91 24.79
C SER A 151 -0.01 -29.30 23.68
N SER A 152 -0.53 -29.41 22.46
CA SER A 152 0.24 -29.64 21.24
C SER A 152 0.61 -28.33 20.58
N VAL A 153 1.75 -28.29 19.86
CA VAL A 153 2.18 -27.14 19.09
C VAL A 153 2.68 -27.56 17.71
N ILE A 154 2.42 -26.72 16.70
CA ILE A 154 3.01 -26.83 15.37
C ILE A 154 3.92 -25.62 15.16
N LEU A 155 5.18 -25.87 14.82
CA LEU A 155 6.19 -24.84 14.57
C LEU A 155 6.18 -24.42 13.10
N THR A 156 6.48 -23.17 12.82
CA THR A 156 6.86 -22.79 11.45
C THR A 156 8.28 -23.28 11.16
N HIS A 157 8.60 -23.43 9.88
CA HIS A 157 9.94 -23.84 9.45
C HIS A 157 11.04 -22.90 10.00
N GLY A 158 10.78 -21.59 10.07
CA GLY A 158 11.73 -20.62 10.59
C GLY A 158 12.03 -20.81 12.08
N VAL A 159 11.01 -21.06 12.91
CA VAL A 159 11.22 -21.32 14.35
C VAL A 159 11.94 -22.66 14.55
N TRP A 160 11.58 -23.69 13.81
CA TRP A 160 12.26 -24.97 13.86
C TRP A 160 13.75 -24.85 13.51
N GLN A 161 14.11 -24.09 12.48
CA GLN A 161 15.50 -23.88 12.09
C GLN A 161 16.26 -23.01 13.10
N ASN A 162 15.68 -21.87 13.51
CA ASN A 162 16.39 -20.88 14.30
C ASN A 162 16.56 -21.26 15.79
N HIS A 163 15.54 -21.92 16.37
CA HIS A 163 15.54 -22.27 17.82
C HIS A 163 15.95 -23.70 18.08
N TYR A 164 15.74 -24.60 17.10
CA TYR A 164 15.99 -26.03 17.27
C TYR A 164 17.00 -26.60 16.26
N GLY A 165 17.68 -25.73 15.50
CA GLY A 165 18.75 -26.15 14.57
C GLY A 165 18.30 -27.06 13.43
N GLY A 166 17.00 -27.16 13.13
CA GLY A 166 16.50 -28.09 12.13
C GLY A 166 16.55 -29.56 12.55
N ASP A 167 16.49 -29.86 13.85
CA ASP A 167 16.52 -31.22 14.39
C ASP A 167 15.39 -32.08 13.80
N ALA A 168 15.74 -33.13 13.06
CA ALA A 168 14.78 -34.05 12.44
C ALA A 168 13.93 -34.83 13.47
N ASN A 169 14.41 -34.96 14.73
CA ASN A 169 13.69 -35.65 15.80
C ASN A 169 12.83 -34.70 16.65
N ILE A 170 12.49 -33.53 16.12
CA ILE A 170 11.68 -32.53 16.85
C ILE A 170 10.27 -33.00 17.16
N ILE A 171 9.70 -33.87 16.32
CA ILE A 171 8.34 -34.42 16.49
C ILE A 171 8.25 -35.29 17.74
N GLY A 172 7.26 -35.01 18.60
CA GLY A 172 7.09 -35.65 19.90
C GLY A 172 7.96 -35.03 21.02
N ARG A 173 8.85 -34.08 20.70
CA ARG A 173 9.66 -33.42 21.72
C ARG A 173 8.80 -32.41 22.50
N VAL A 174 9.02 -32.36 23.82
CA VAL A 174 8.40 -31.38 24.71
C VAL A 174 9.24 -30.10 24.69
N VAL A 175 8.61 -28.98 24.41
CA VAL A 175 9.18 -27.62 24.41
C VAL A 175 8.44 -26.73 25.41
N ILE A 176 9.12 -25.74 25.97
CA ILE A 176 8.50 -24.83 26.93
C ILE A 176 7.99 -23.59 26.17
N ILE A 177 6.67 -23.43 26.16
CA ILE A 177 5.99 -22.28 25.55
C ILE A 177 5.04 -21.67 26.60
N ASN A 178 5.12 -20.36 26.83
CA ASN A 178 4.39 -19.65 27.89
C ASN A 178 4.59 -20.29 29.28
N ASP A 179 5.81 -20.71 29.58
CA ASP A 179 6.21 -21.42 30.81
C ASP A 179 5.51 -22.78 31.04
N ARG A 180 4.86 -23.33 30.00
CA ARG A 180 4.15 -24.62 30.05
C ARG A 180 4.78 -25.61 29.07
N PRO A 181 4.87 -26.89 29.42
CA PRO A 181 5.33 -27.92 28.49
C PRO A 181 4.31 -28.12 27.38
N GLN A 182 4.79 -28.14 26.13
CA GLN A 182 3.97 -28.42 24.95
C GLN A 182 4.69 -29.41 24.02
N THR A 183 3.96 -30.36 23.45
CA THR A 183 4.50 -31.37 22.54
C THR A 183 4.47 -30.88 21.11
N VAL A 184 5.61 -30.88 20.41
CA VAL A 184 5.68 -30.56 18.99
C VAL A 184 5.08 -31.70 18.17
N VAL A 185 3.96 -31.45 17.49
CA VAL A 185 3.25 -32.47 16.66
C VAL A 185 3.49 -32.28 15.17
N GLY A 186 3.95 -31.12 14.73
CA GLY A 186 4.24 -30.83 13.33
C GLY A 186 5.16 -29.65 13.10
N VAL A 187 5.74 -29.59 11.89
CA VAL A 187 6.49 -28.44 11.38
C VAL A 187 5.91 -28.06 10.04
N MET A 188 5.58 -26.79 9.85
CA MET A 188 5.00 -26.28 8.61
C MET A 188 6.05 -26.16 7.49
N PRO A 189 5.63 -26.18 6.20
CA PRO A 189 6.53 -26.03 5.06
C PRO A 189 7.31 -24.70 5.08
N PRO A 190 8.48 -24.63 4.42
CA PRO A 190 9.24 -23.39 4.26
C PRO A 190 8.39 -22.28 3.69
N GLY A 191 8.47 -21.09 4.29
CA GLY A 191 7.75 -19.88 3.85
C GLY A 191 6.26 -19.82 4.20
N PHE A 192 5.67 -20.88 4.78
CA PHE A 192 4.28 -20.84 5.24
C PHE A 192 4.17 -20.08 6.58
N ARG A 193 3.44 -18.97 6.59
CA ARG A 193 3.24 -18.09 7.76
C ARG A 193 1.79 -17.55 7.82
N PHE A 194 0.81 -18.40 7.50
CA PHE A 194 -0.63 -18.05 7.47
C PHE A 194 -1.12 -17.47 8.81
N PRO A 195 -1.98 -16.45 8.82
CA PRO A 195 -2.44 -15.62 7.70
C PRO A 195 -1.41 -14.54 7.35
N GLN A 196 -0.64 -14.12 8.36
CA GLN A 196 0.44 -13.14 8.24
C GLN A 196 1.54 -13.45 9.20
N ARG A 197 2.67 -13.36 9.28
CA ARG A 197 3.77 -13.42 10.27
C ARG A 197 3.65 -14.46 11.40
N ALA A 198 2.74 -15.47 11.30
CA ALA A 198 2.66 -16.48 12.33
C ALA A 198 3.97 -17.28 12.42
N GLN A 199 4.46 -17.47 13.65
CA GLN A 199 5.70 -18.18 13.96
C GLN A 199 5.44 -19.56 14.58
N LEU A 200 4.28 -19.75 15.21
CA LEU A 200 3.83 -21.05 15.71
C LEU A 200 2.30 -21.11 15.76
N TYR A 201 1.78 -22.32 15.91
CA TYR A 201 0.35 -22.60 15.98
C TYR A 201 0.05 -23.47 17.19
N ALA A 202 -1.05 -23.15 17.90
CA ALA A 202 -1.60 -23.95 18.99
C ALA A 202 -3.07 -24.31 18.68
N PRO A 203 -3.65 -25.34 19.27
CA PRO A 203 -5.05 -25.67 19.05
C PRO A 203 -5.97 -24.64 19.71
N LEU A 204 -7.09 -24.33 19.02
CA LEU A 204 -8.17 -23.45 19.49
C LEU A 204 -9.40 -24.30 19.81
N VAL A 205 -9.92 -24.12 21.01
CA VAL A 205 -11.26 -24.58 21.38
C VAL A 205 -12.22 -23.44 21.17
N LEU A 206 -13.28 -23.67 20.38
CA LEU A 206 -14.40 -22.73 20.29
C LEU A 206 -15.33 -22.96 21.46
N GLU A 207 -15.51 -21.94 22.29
CA GLU A 207 -16.40 -21.98 23.45
C GLU A 207 -17.84 -21.64 23.02
N GLY A 208 -18.81 -22.31 23.61
CA GLY A 208 -20.22 -22.11 23.34
C GLY A 208 -20.80 -20.82 23.98
N ASP A 209 -21.95 -20.89 24.55
CA ASP A 209 -22.82 -19.77 24.94
C ASP A 209 -22.23 -18.61 25.76
N THR A 210 -21.14 -18.80 26.48
CA THR A 210 -20.54 -17.78 27.37
C THR A 210 -19.72 -16.74 26.62
N ALA A 211 -19.37 -16.94 25.35
CA ALA A 211 -18.40 -16.14 24.62
C ALA A 211 -18.99 -15.27 23.50
N ARG A 212 -20.31 -15.06 23.42
CA ARG A 212 -20.96 -14.29 22.32
C ARG A 212 -20.59 -12.81 22.27
N THR A 213 -20.16 -12.22 23.38
CA THR A 213 -19.77 -10.81 23.44
C THR A 213 -18.37 -10.55 22.93
N ILE A 214 -17.50 -11.57 22.93
CA ILE A 214 -16.11 -11.46 22.51
C ILE A 214 -16.01 -11.87 21.04
N ARG A 215 -15.87 -10.89 20.15
CA ARG A 215 -15.77 -11.08 18.69
C ARG A 215 -14.32 -11.00 18.22
N ASN A 216 -13.51 -11.99 18.56
CA ASN A 216 -12.06 -12.01 18.29
C ASN A 216 -11.59 -13.20 17.45
N VAL A 217 -12.52 -14.05 16.99
CA VAL A 217 -12.17 -15.19 16.13
C VAL A 217 -12.25 -14.75 14.67
N SER A 218 -11.14 -14.83 13.98
CA SER A 218 -11.11 -14.68 12.51
C SER A 218 -11.70 -15.94 11.89
N GLY A 219 -12.96 -15.85 11.45
CA GLY A 219 -13.69 -16.97 10.86
C GLY A 219 -13.19 -17.28 9.45
N ILE A 220 -12.98 -18.56 9.17
CA ILE A 220 -12.62 -19.08 7.83
C ILE A 220 -13.63 -20.17 7.47
N ALA A 221 -14.10 -20.14 6.22
CA ALA A 221 -15.05 -21.15 5.73
C ALA A 221 -14.66 -21.61 4.33
N LEU A 222 -14.92 -22.87 4.02
CA LEU A 222 -14.74 -23.45 2.69
C LEU A 222 -16.10 -23.66 2.04
N LEU A 223 -16.37 -22.99 0.91
CA LEU A 223 -17.60 -23.17 0.15
C LEU A 223 -17.70 -24.61 -0.40
N LYS A 224 -18.90 -25.17 -0.44
CA LYS A 224 -19.17 -26.39 -1.21
C LYS A 224 -18.93 -26.15 -2.71
N PRO A 225 -18.52 -27.19 -3.46
CA PRO A 225 -18.38 -27.07 -4.91
C PRO A 225 -19.67 -26.55 -5.56
N GLY A 226 -19.52 -25.52 -6.41
CA GLY A 226 -20.66 -24.93 -7.16
C GLY A 226 -21.48 -23.89 -6.38
N VAL A 227 -21.23 -23.67 -5.09
CA VAL A 227 -21.90 -22.62 -4.31
C VAL A 227 -21.20 -21.28 -4.53
N THR A 228 -21.98 -20.24 -4.81
CA THR A 228 -21.46 -18.87 -4.97
C THR A 228 -21.38 -18.13 -3.62
N ARG A 229 -20.49 -17.13 -3.54
CA ARG A 229 -20.39 -16.24 -2.37
C ARG A 229 -21.74 -15.60 -2.01
N GLN A 230 -22.56 -15.22 -3.01
CA GLN A 230 -23.87 -14.60 -2.77
C GLN A 230 -24.87 -15.57 -2.11
N GLN A 231 -24.85 -16.85 -2.52
CA GLN A 231 -25.67 -17.89 -1.89
C GLN A 231 -25.21 -18.12 -0.44
N ALA A 232 -23.90 -18.17 -0.20
CA ALA A 232 -23.36 -18.31 1.15
C ALA A 232 -23.69 -17.11 2.04
N GLN A 233 -23.65 -15.89 1.48
CA GLN A 233 -24.07 -14.68 2.23
C GLN A 233 -25.53 -14.78 2.66
N ALA A 234 -26.45 -15.13 1.75
CA ALA A 234 -27.87 -15.26 2.07
C ALA A 234 -28.13 -16.34 3.14
N ASP A 235 -27.38 -17.44 3.11
CA ASP A 235 -27.47 -18.52 4.11
C ASP A 235 -27.00 -18.03 5.49
N VAL A 236 -25.86 -17.33 5.54
CA VAL A 236 -25.32 -16.72 6.77
C VAL A 236 -26.23 -15.61 7.30
N ASP A 237 -26.83 -14.79 6.42
CA ASP A 237 -27.79 -13.75 6.83
C ASP A 237 -29.01 -14.36 7.54
N SER A 238 -29.47 -15.53 7.10
CA SER A 238 -30.57 -16.24 7.76
C SER A 238 -30.20 -16.72 9.16
N VAL A 239 -28.97 -17.19 9.36
CA VAL A 239 -28.42 -17.56 10.66
C VAL A 239 -28.30 -16.33 11.56
N ALA A 240 -27.74 -15.23 11.05
CA ALA A 240 -27.55 -13.98 11.80
C ALA A 240 -28.91 -13.41 12.29
N ALA A 241 -29.93 -13.40 11.44
CA ALA A 241 -31.27 -12.94 11.82
C ALA A 241 -31.89 -13.79 12.93
N ARG A 242 -31.68 -15.09 12.92
CA ARG A 242 -32.13 -15.98 14.00
C ARG A 242 -31.35 -15.75 15.29
N LEU A 243 -30.03 -15.59 15.20
CA LEU A 243 -29.21 -15.26 16.37
C LEU A 243 -29.58 -13.91 16.98
N GLU A 244 -29.94 -12.90 16.19
CA GLU A 244 -30.45 -11.63 16.67
C GLU A 244 -31.76 -11.81 17.46
N SER A 245 -32.65 -12.71 17.01
CA SER A 245 -33.91 -13.01 17.68
C SER A 245 -33.73 -13.84 18.96
N ALA A 246 -32.84 -14.84 18.93
CA ALA A 246 -32.57 -15.71 20.06
C ALA A 246 -31.72 -15.07 21.15
N PHE A 247 -30.78 -14.21 20.77
CA PHE A 247 -29.80 -13.55 21.66
C PHE A 247 -29.78 -12.02 21.52
N PRO A 248 -30.93 -11.33 21.78
CA PRO A 248 -31.04 -9.88 21.51
C PRO A 248 -30.10 -9.01 22.36
N THR A 249 -29.62 -9.52 23.51
CA THR A 249 -28.67 -8.79 24.35
C THR A 249 -27.25 -8.73 23.74
N THR A 250 -26.83 -9.72 22.97
CA THR A 250 -25.48 -9.86 22.43
C THR A 250 -25.40 -9.66 20.92
N ASN A 251 -26.49 -10.00 20.20
CA ASN A 251 -26.48 -10.07 18.73
C ASN A 251 -27.38 -9.01 18.07
N ARG A 252 -28.04 -8.12 18.84
CA ARG A 252 -28.90 -7.08 18.26
C ARG A 252 -28.14 -6.18 17.32
N GLY A 253 -28.57 -6.13 16.05
CA GLY A 253 -27.96 -5.33 15.01
C GLY A 253 -26.66 -5.92 14.43
N TYR A 254 -26.19 -7.04 14.93
CA TYR A 254 -25.04 -7.73 14.36
C TYR A 254 -25.44 -8.60 13.16
N GLY A 255 -24.60 -8.57 12.12
CA GLY A 255 -24.62 -9.45 10.98
C GLY A 255 -23.28 -10.13 10.80
N ILE A 256 -23.16 -11.01 9.80
CA ILE A 256 -21.89 -11.63 9.41
C ILE A 256 -21.72 -11.46 7.91
N ARG A 257 -20.59 -10.88 7.49
CA ARG A 257 -20.22 -10.69 6.09
C ARG A 257 -19.30 -11.81 5.63
N VAL A 258 -19.59 -12.34 4.44
CA VAL A 258 -18.76 -13.34 3.76
C VAL A 258 -17.93 -12.64 2.70
N LEU A 259 -16.60 -12.65 2.87
CA LEU A 259 -15.64 -12.09 1.92
C LEU A 259 -14.77 -13.20 1.34
N THR A 260 -14.22 -12.99 0.13
CA THR A 260 -13.11 -13.86 -0.31
C THR A 260 -11.89 -13.60 0.57
N PHE A 261 -11.05 -14.59 0.75
CA PHE A 261 -9.82 -14.41 1.53
C PHE A 261 -8.97 -13.24 1.01
N ARG A 262 -8.94 -13.05 -0.31
CA ARG A 262 -8.26 -11.90 -0.93
C ARG A 262 -8.90 -10.57 -0.56
N ASP A 263 -10.23 -10.48 -0.59
CA ASP A 263 -10.93 -9.23 -0.28
C ASP A 263 -10.72 -8.81 1.17
N SER A 264 -10.54 -9.78 2.09
CA SER A 264 -10.21 -9.50 3.48
C SER A 264 -8.75 -9.09 3.71
N GLN A 265 -7.82 -9.48 2.80
CA GLN A 265 -6.39 -9.17 2.97
C GLN A 265 -5.96 -7.90 2.20
N VAL A 266 -6.75 -7.45 1.24
CA VAL A 266 -6.40 -6.31 0.37
C VAL A 266 -7.44 -5.22 0.55
N ALA A 267 -7.09 -4.22 1.34
CA ALA A 267 -7.94 -3.06 1.58
C ALA A 267 -8.35 -2.35 0.27
N PRO A 268 -9.53 -1.74 0.20
CA PRO A 268 -9.97 -0.98 -0.98
C PRO A 268 -8.98 0.10 -1.41
N GLN A 269 -8.34 0.78 -0.46
CA GLN A 269 -7.32 1.80 -0.69
C GLN A 269 -6.09 1.24 -1.43
N THR A 270 -5.66 0.02 -1.07
CA THR A 270 -4.55 -0.66 -1.75
C THR A 270 -4.89 -0.95 -3.22
N ARG A 271 -6.13 -1.32 -3.53
CA ARG A 271 -6.60 -1.54 -4.92
C ARG A 271 -6.57 -0.25 -5.73
N ILE A 272 -7.04 0.85 -5.14
CA ILE A 272 -7.00 2.19 -5.75
C ILE A 272 -5.55 2.60 -6.03
N ALA A 273 -4.67 2.43 -5.05
CA ALA A 273 -3.24 2.75 -5.17
C ALA A 273 -2.56 1.94 -6.29
N MET A 274 -2.82 0.61 -6.36
CA MET A 274 -2.29 -0.26 -7.42
C MET A 274 -2.82 0.15 -8.79
N GLY A 275 -4.11 0.50 -8.91
CA GLY A 275 -4.73 1.02 -10.13
C GLY A 275 -4.10 2.34 -10.59
N ALA A 276 -3.84 3.24 -9.66
CA ALA A 276 -3.18 4.52 -9.92
C ALA A 276 -1.74 4.34 -10.41
N LEU A 277 -0.96 3.47 -9.75
CA LEU A 277 0.39 3.13 -10.20
C LEU A 277 0.40 2.53 -11.61
N MET A 278 -0.53 1.60 -11.88
CA MET A 278 -0.65 0.99 -13.21
C MET A 278 -1.01 2.03 -14.28
N THR A 279 -1.92 2.96 -13.98
CA THR A 279 -2.27 4.07 -14.87
C THR A 279 -1.05 4.98 -15.10
N ALA A 280 -0.28 5.28 -14.06
CA ALA A 280 0.91 6.12 -14.16
C ALA A 280 1.97 5.51 -15.11
N VAL A 281 2.27 4.22 -14.97
CA VAL A 281 3.27 3.58 -15.84
C VAL A 281 2.78 3.40 -17.27
N VAL A 282 1.48 3.21 -17.48
CA VAL A 282 0.88 3.24 -18.84
C VAL A 282 1.05 4.62 -19.46
N PHE A 283 0.88 5.71 -18.71
CA PHE A 283 1.13 7.07 -19.23
C PHE A 283 2.61 7.26 -19.61
N VAL A 284 3.55 6.80 -18.78
CA VAL A 284 4.99 6.81 -19.10
C VAL A 284 5.27 6.06 -20.41
N LEU A 285 4.67 4.88 -20.57
CA LEU A 285 4.81 4.09 -21.81
C LEU A 285 4.26 4.81 -23.03
N LEU A 286 3.07 5.42 -22.93
CA LEU A 286 2.45 6.18 -24.02
C LEU A 286 3.34 7.37 -24.42
N ILE A 287 3.95 8.07 -23.45
CA ILE A 287 4.94 9.14 -23.71
C ILE A 287 6.16 8.56 -24.43
N ALA A 288 6.69 7.41 -24.00
CA ALA A 288 7.82 6.75 -24.64
C ALA A 288 7.49 6.31 -26.07
N CYS A 289 6.30 5.74 -26.30
CA CYS A 289 5.83 5.37 -27.62
C CYS A 289 5.67 6.58 -28.55
N ALA A 290 5.13 7.69 -28.04
CA ALA A 290 4.99 8.93 -28.78
C ALA A 290 6.36 9.53 -29.15
N ASN A 291 7.34 9.48 -28.26
CA ASN A 291 8.72 9.88 -28.53
C ASN A 291 9.35 9.05 -29.64
N LEU A 292 9.21 7.74 -29.54
CA LEU A 292 9.78 6.84 -30.56
C LEU A 292 9.07 7.00 -31.91
N ALA A 293 7.74 7.17 -31.92
CA ALA A 293 6.99 7.48 -33.13
C ALA A 293 7.49 8.79 -33.78
N ASN A 294 7.72 9.84 -32.99
CA ASN A 294 8.31 11.09 -33.50
C ASN A 294 9.71 10.88 -34.12
N LEU A 295 10.58 10.11 -33.44
CA LEU A 295 11.91 9.78 -33.95
C LEU A 295 11.84 8.99 -35.26
N LEU A 296 10.90 8.05 -35.39
CA LEU A 296 10.70 7.29 -36.64
C LEU A 296 10.13 8.15 -37.76
N PHE A 297 9.25 9.11 -37.48
CA PHE A 297 8.77 10.07 -38.48
C PHE A 297 9.92 10.92 -39.02
N ILE A 298 10.80 11.44 -38.17
CA ILE A 298 11.98 12.23 -38.56
C ILE A 298 12.91 11.40 -39.46
N ARG A 299 13.18 10.16 -39.07
CA ARG A 299 14.05 9.25 -39.84
C ARG A 299 13.39 8.82 -41.14
N GLY A 300 12.07 8.60 -41.13
CA GLY A 300 11.30 8.26 -42.32
C GLY A 300 11.33 9.37 -43.38
N ALA A 301 11.21 10.63 -42.95
CA ALA A 301 11.31 11.78 -43.84
C ALA A 301 12.71 11.85 -44.52
N ALA A 302 13.81 11.59 -43.78
CA ALA A 302 15.14 11.55 -44.34
C ALA A 302 15.36 10.41 -45.37
N ARG A 303 14.56 9.33 -45.31
CA ARG A 303 14.66 8.14 -46.19
C ARG A 303 13.61 8.11 -47.29
N GLN A 304 12.79 9.13 -47.45
CA GLN A 304 11.77 9.16 -48.49
C GLN A 304 12.34 8.86 -49.89
N ARG A 305 13.52 9.40 -50.20
CA ARG A 305 14.17 9.16 -51.50
C ARG A 305 14.53 7.68 -51.71
N ASP A 306 15.07 7.00 -50.66
CA ASP A 306 15.41 5.56 -50.74
C ASP A 306 14.15 4.71 -50.89
N MET A 307 13.07 5.06 -50.20
CA MET A 307 11.78 4.38 -50.31
C MET A 307 11.14 4.59 -51.69
N ALA A 308 11.24 5.79 -52.27
CA ALA A 308 10.78 6.08 -53.63
C ALA A 308 11.57 5.27 -54.67
N ILE A 309 12.89 5.15 -54.53
CA ILE A 309 13.73 4.31 -55.41
C ILE A 309 13.33 2.83 -55.34
N ARG A 310 13.09 2.31 -54.12
CA ARG A 310 12.64 0.92 -53.92
C ARG A 310 11.28 0.68 -54.51
N ALA A 311 10.32 1.64 -54.35
CA ALA A 311 9.00 1.58 -54.96
C ALA A 311 9.11 1.58 -56.50
N ALA A 312 9.96 2.43 -57.09
CA ALA A 312 10.24 2.47 -58.53
C ALA A 312 10.85 1.17 -59.06
N MET A 313 11.62 0.45 -58.24
CA MET A 313 12.16 -0.87 -58.54
C MET A 313 11.17 -2.02 -58.29
N GLY A 314 9.87 -1.74 -58.03
CA GLY A 314 8.80 -2.74 -57.92
C GLY A 314 8.55 -3.27 -56.50
N ALA A 315 9.03 -2.62 -55.45
CA ALA A 315 8.67 -3.04 -54.10
C ALA A 315 7.21 -2.78 -53.80
N THR A 316 6.47 -3.82 -53.35
CA THR A 316 5.05 -3.71 -52.96
C THR A 316 4.91 -2.90 -51.68
N ARG A 317 3.72 -2.28 -51.47
CA ARG A 317 3.39 -1.54 -50.24
C ARG A 317 3.56 -2.38 -48.98
N ALA A 318 3.16 -3.66 -49.02
CA ALA A 318 3.31 -4.60 -47.94
C ALA A 318 4.79 -4.78 -47.53
N ARG A 319 5.71 -4.77 -48.49
CA ARG A 319 7.14 -4.92 -48.27
C ARG A 319 7.76 -3.66 -47.63
N LEU A 320 7.29 -2.48 -48.03
CA LEU A 320 7.70 -1.19 -47.43
C LEU A 320 7.21 -1.08 -45.97
N ILE A 321 5.93 -1.45 -45.74
CA ILE A 321 5.36 -1.52 -44.38
C ILE A 321 6.11 -2.54 -43.53
N GLY A 322 6.36 -3.74 -44.10
CA GLY A 322 7.13 -4.80 -43.41
C GLY A 322 8.53 -4.36 -42.93
N HIS A 323 9.22 -3.56 -43.72
CA HIS A 323 10.55 -3.03 -43.34
C HIS A 323 10.48 -2.08 -42.15
N VAL A 324 9.53 -1.14 -42.14
CA VAL A 324 9.31 -0.22 -40.98
C VAL A 324 8.88 -1.00 -39.73
N PHE A 325 8.04 -2.01 -39.94
CA PHE A 325 7.63 -2.89 -38.84
C PHE A 325 8.79 -3.71 -38.26
N ALA A 326 9.65 -4.27 -39.12
CA ALA A 326 10.84 -5.00 -38.71
C ALA A 326 11.81 -4.09 -37.90
N GLU A 327 12.01 -2.84 -38.34
CA GLU A 327 12.84 -1.87 -37.61
C GLU A 327 12.23 -1.56 -36.21
N SER A 328 10.90 -1.33 -36.15
CA SER A 328 10.19 -1.10 -34.88
C SER A 328 10.24 -2.33 -33.97
N ALA A 329 10.11 -3.54 -34.51
CA ALA A 329 10.17 -4.79 -33.73
C ALA A 329 11.56 -5.02 -33.13
N ILE A 330 12.65 -4.72 -33.87
CA ILE A 330 14.02 -4.84 -33.36
C ILE A 330 14.25 -3.84 -32.22
N ILE A 331 13.80 -2.58 -32.38
CA ILE A 331 13.92 -1.55 -31.35
C ILE A 331 13.10 -1.93 -30.10
N ALA A 332 11.85 -2.39 -30.31
CA ALA A 332 11.00 -2.84 -29.21
C ALA A 332 11.58 -4.06 -28.49
N GLY A 333 12.11 -5.04 -29.24
CA GLY A 333 12.76 -6.21 -28.68
C GLY A 333 14.02 -5.85 -27.86
N ALA A 334 14.86 -4.96 -28.36
CA ALA A 334 16.03 -4.46 -27.64
C ALA A 334 15.63 -3.66 -26.39
N GLY A 335 14.63 -2.78 -26.51
CA GLY A 335 14.06 -2.04 -25.38
C GLY A 335 13.43 -2.96 -24.34
N THR A 336 12.75 -4.03 -24.77
CA THR A 336 12.19 -5.05 -23.87
C THR A 336 13.28 -5.82 -23.14
N ALA A 337 14.34 -6.25 -23.83
CA ALA A 337 15.43 -6.98 -23.19
C ALA A 337 16.10 -6.14 -22.08
N VAL A 338 16.41 -4.88 -22.35
CA VAL A 338 16.99 -3.95 -21.36
C VAL A 338 15.97 -3.61 -20.27
N GLY A 339 14.72 -3.32 -20.65
CA GLY A 339 13.66 -2.96 -19.72
C GLY A 339 13.28 -4.10 -18.77
N LEU A 340 13.20 -5.34 -19.27
CA LEU A 340 12.95 -6.52 -18.44
C LEU A 340 14.10 -6.78 -17.46
N SER A 341 15.35 -6.67 -17.92
CA SER A 341 16.52 -6.79 -17.03
C SER A 341 16.49 -5.75 -15.91
N GLY A 342 16.14 -4.49 -16.25
CA GLY A 342 15.95 -3.42 -15.28
C GLY A 342 14.78 -3.71 -14.31
N ALA A 343 13.66 -4.25 -14.82
CA ALA A 343 12.51 -4.61 -13.99
C ALA A 343 12.85 -5.73 -13.00
N LEU A 344 13.55 -6.77 -13.43
CA LEU A 344 13.99 -7.86 -12.54
C LEU A 344 14.92 -7.34 -11.44
N TRP A 345 15.83 -6.43 -11.79
CA TRP A 345 16.68 -5.77 -10.80
C TRP A 345 15.87 -4.94 -9.80
N CYS A 346 14.92 -4.11 -10.28
CA CYS A 346 14.04 -3.31 -9.42
C CYS A 346 13.20 -4.21 -8.49
N ILE A 347 12.62 -5.30 -9.01
CA ILE A 347 11.82 -6.25 -8.23
C ILE A 347 12.68 -6.89 -7.12
N GLY A 348 13.91 -7.32 -7.44
CA GLY A 348 14.83 -7.87 -6.45
C GLY A 348 15.29 -6.87 -5.39
N PHE A 349 15.31 -5.57 -5.71
CA PHE A 349 15.68 -4.51 -4.79
C PHE A 349 14.51 -4.03 -3.92
N LEU A 350 13.25 -4.22 -4.36
CA LEU A 350 12.05 -3.72 -3.70
C LEU A 350 11.92 -4.16 -2.22
N PRO A 351 12.20 -5.43 -1.84
CA PRO A 351 12.12 -5.85 -0.43
C PRO A 351 13.09 -5.12 0.49
N SER A 352 14.24 -4.63 -0.02
CA SER A 352 15.22 -3.90 0.78
C SER A 352 14.84 -2.44 1.06
N VAL A 353 13.91 -1.89 0.28
CA VAL A 353 13.44 -0.50 0.39
C VAL A 353 12.07 -0.41 1.06
N TRP A 354 11.32 -1.51 1.03
CA TRP A 354 9.99 -1.55 1.64
C TRP A 354 10.10 -1.60 3.16
N PRO A 355 9.40 -0.73 3.90
CA PRO A 355 9.57 -0.59 5.35
C PRO A 355 9.08 -1.79 6.15
N GLU A 356 8.21 -2.60 5.60
CA GLU A 356 7.61 -3.77 6.24
C GLU A 356 7.92 -5.07 5.51
N GLU A 357 7.90 -6.19 6.23
CA GLU A 357 7.94 -7.51 5.59
C GLU A 357 6.66 -7.74 4.78
N PHE A 358 6.81 -8.20 3.54
CA PHE A 358 5.67 -8.57 2.71
C PHE A 358 4.85 -9.71 3.35
N PRO A 359 3.52 -9.69 3.20
CA PRO A 359 2.71 -10.84 3.57
C PRO A 359 3.23 -12.12 2.89
N TYR A 360 3.16 -13.27 3.59
CA TYR A 360 3.71 -14.54 3.10
C TYR A 360 3.14 -14.99 1.74
N TRP A 361 1.92 -14.56 1.43
CA TRP A 361 1.24 -14.87 0.17
C TRP A 361 1.67 -13.96 -0.98
N LEU A 362 2.30 -12.82 -0.69
CA LEU A 362 2.80 -11.88 -1.71
C LEU A 362 4.13 -12.39 -2.26
N ARG A 363 4.10 -12.88 -3.49
CA ARG A 363 5.29 -13.32 -4.22
C ARG A 363 5.48 -12.45 -5.44
N LEU A 364 6.64 -11.86 -5.56
CA LEU A 364 7.05 -11.01 -6.69
C LEU A 364 7.90 -11.75 -7.71
N ASP A 365 8.09 -13.07 -7.53
CA ASP A 365 8.86 -13.89 -8.45
C ASP A 365 8.27 -13.87 -9.87
N PRO A 366 9.13 -13.86 -10.92
CA PRO A 366 8.69 -13.93 -12.30
C PRO A 366 7.80 -15.16 -12.56
N ASP A 367 6.63 -14.94 -13.13
CA ASP A 367 5.67 -15.99 -13.48
C ASP A 367 5.23 -15.88 -14.94
N VAL A 368 4.45 -16.88 -15.39
CA VAL A 368 3.92 -16.92 -16.77
C VAL A 368 3.09 -15.68 -17.13
N ARG A 369 2.38 -15.10 -16.15
CA ARG A 369 1.57 -13.89 -16.37
C ARG A 369 2.45 -12.69 -16.65
N MET A 370 3.55 -12.53 -15.92
CA MET A 370 4.53 -11.47 -16.16
C MET A 370 5.18 -11.62 -17.55
N VAL A 371 5.51 -12.85 -17.97
CA VAL A 371 6.06 -13.12 -19.30
C VAL A 371 5.03 -12.78 -20.38
N ALA A 372 3.78 -13.25 -20.23
CA ALA A 372 2.70 -12.96 -21.16
C ALA A 372 2.42 -11.44 -21.27
N PHE A 373 2.39 -10.73 -20.13
CA PHE A 373 2.25 -9.29 -20.10
C PHE A 373 3.41 -8.59 -20.86
N THR A 374 4.65 -9.00 -20.61
CA THR A 374 5.83 -8.43 -21.26
C THR A 374 5.81 -8.65 -22.79
N ILE A 375 5.40 -9.83 -23.24
CA ILE A 375 5.22 -10.14 -24.67
C ILE A 375 4.10 -9.26 -25.23
N GLY A 376 2.94 -9.19 -24.58
CA GLY A 376 1.82 -8.34 -24.97
C GLY A 376 2.22 -6.87 -25.07
N LEU A 377 2.98 -6.37 -24.11
CA LEU A 377 3.51 -5.01 -24.08
C LEU A 377 4.48 -4.75 -25.25
N THR A 378 5.35 -5.72 -25.56
CA THR A 378 6.28 -5.64 -26.70
C THR A 378 5.54 -5.59 -28.03
N ILE A 379 4.51 -6.41 -28.19
CA ILE A 379 3.63 -6.39 -29.37
C ILE A 379 2.90 -5.05 -29.48
N PHE A 380 2.29 -4.61 -28.38
CA PHE A 380 1.58 -3.32 -28.33
C PHE A 380 2.50 -2.15 -28.71
N THR A 381 3.71 -2.08 -28.13
CA THR A 381 4.68 -1.00 -28.43
C THR A 381 5.14 -1.06 -29.88
N THR A 382 5.40 -2.26 -30.43
CA THR A 382 5.75 -2.45 -31.84
C THR A 382 4.66 -1.92 -32.76
N LEU A 383 3.40 -2.25 -32.47
CA LEU A 383 2.22 -1.79 -33.22
C LEU A 383 2.02 -0.27 -33.08
N ALA A 384 2.01 0.24 -31.85
CA ALA A 384 1.75 1.65 -31.57
C ALA A 384 2.79 2.57 -32.24
N VAL A 385 4.05 2.14 -32.24
CA VAL A 385 5.17 2.92 -32.78
C VAL A 385 5.33 2.71 -34.29
N GLY A 386 5.12 1.49 -34.79
CA GLY A 386 5.39 1.11 -36.19
C GLY A 386 4.22 1.37 -37.13
N LEU A 387 2.97 1.22 -36.66
CA LEU A 387 1.80 1.21 -37.56
C LEU A 387 1.54 2.59 -38.17
N LEU A 388 1.56 3.66 -37.39
CA LEU A 388 1.21 4.99 -37.86
C LEU A 388 2.21 5.54 -38.89
N PRO A 389 3.56 5.45 -38.66
CA PRO A 389 4.56 5.78 -39.67
C PRO A 389 4.46 4.89 -40.92
N ALA A 390 4.29 3.57 -40.73
CA ALA A 390 4.24 2.62 -41.85
C ALA A 390 3.10 2.88 -42.84
N ILE A 391 1.88 3.12 -42.34
CA ILE A 391 0.71 3.44 -43.14
C ILE A 391 0.92 4.73 -43.92
N ARG A 392 1.49 5.76 -43.30
CA ARG A 392 1.68 7.07 -43.95
C ARG A 392 2.83 7.11 -44.96
N MET A 393 3.89 6.37 -44.71
CA MET A 393 5.04 6.28 -45.63
C MET A 393 4.74 5.43 -46.88
N SER A 394 3.72 4.60 -46.85
CA SER A 394 3.29 3.72 -47.97
C SER A 394 2.14 4.28 -48.79
N GLY A 395 1.71 5.53 -48.56
CA GLY A 395 0.58 6.16 -49.29
C GLY A 395 0.85 6.40 -50.80
N PRO A 396 -0.24 6.55 -51.66
CA PRO A 396 -0.14 6.66 -53.12
C PRO A 396 0.67 7.87 -53.61
N SER A 397 0.87 8.87 -52.83
CA SER A 397 1.57 10.11 -53.19
C SER A 397 3.09 9.97 -53.41
N VAL A 398 3.69 8.79 -53.15
CA VAL A 398 5.10 8.55 -53.42
C VAL A 398 5.40 8.53 -54.93
N THR A 399 4.46 8.05 -55.75
CA THR A 399 4.55 8.06 -57.20
C THR A 399 4.26 9.42 -57.84
N ASP A 400 3.32 10.23 -57.23
CA ASP A 400 3.00 11.57 -57.72
C ASP A 400 4.14 12.60 -57.46
N GLN A 401 4.99 12.36 -56.48
CA GLN A 401 6.13 13.25 -56.17
C GLN A 401 7.30 13.12 -57.18
N LEU A 402 7.41 12.03 -57.88
CA LEU A 402 8.43 11.84 -58.93
C LEU A 402 7.98 12.50 -60.27
N SER A 403 6.66 12.70 -60.47
CA SER A 403 6.13 13.29 -61.72
C SER A 403 5.97 14.81 -61.68
N HIS A 404 5.89 15.43 -60.48
CA HIS A 404 5.77 16.88 -60.36
C HIS A 404 6.95 17.45 -59.61
N GLY A 405 7.96 17.90 -60.34
CA GLY A 405 9.15 18.60 -59.80
C GLY A 405 8.79 19.85 -58.99
N GLY A 406 8.88 19.74 -57.70
CA GLY A 406 9.05 20.82 -56.74
C GLY A 406 7.93 21.80 -56.58
N ARG A 407 7.61 22.11 -55.35
CA ARG A 407 6.82 23.16 -54.70
C ARG A 407 5.46 22.69 -54.11
N THR A 408 5.50 22.69 -52.77
CA THR A 408 4.36 22.54 -51.85
C THR A 408 3.71 21.15 -51.76
N SER A 409 4.40 20.19 -51.12
CA SER A 409 3.78 18.90 -50.77
C SER A 409 2.81 19.03 -49.60
N SER A 410 1.52 18.70 -49.82
CA SER A 410 0.50 18.60 -48.79
C SER A 410 0.82 17.55 -47.70
N LEU A 411 1.71 16.62 -47.98
CA LEU A 411 2.20 15.59 -47.08
C LEU A 411 3.00 16.13 -45.90
N GLY A 412 3.83 17.17 -46.06
CA GLY A 412 4.59 17.80 -44.97
C GLY A 412 3.66 18.37 -43.91
N ARG A 413 2.57 19.01 -44.28
CA ARG A 413 1.57 19.59 -43.35
C ARG A 413 0.85 18.54 -42.51
N SER A 414 0.53 17.40 -43.09
CA SER A 414 -0.15 16.33 -42.35
C SER A 414 0.76 15.62 -41.33
N SER A 415 2.05 15.39 -41.66
CA SER A 415 3.02 14.82 -40.75
C SER A 415 3.28 15.74 -39.55
N HIS A 416 3.43 17.05 -39.79
CA HIS A 416 3.61 18.03 -38.70
C HIS A 416 2.40 18.15 -37.78
N ARG A 417 1.15 17.94 -38.25
CA ARG A 417 -0.04 17.94 -37.37
C ARG A 417 -0.02 16.78 -36.42
N VAL A 418 0.36 15.57 -36.88
CA VAL A 418 0.45 14.40 -36.00
C VAL A 418 1.55 14.52 -34.97
N GLN A 419 2.74 14.98 -35.39
CA GLN A 419 3.85 15.20 -34.46
C GLN A 419 3.47 16.23 -33.36
N ARG A 420 2.77 17.32 -33.75
CA ARG A 420 2.24 18.29 -32.78
C ARG A 420 1.18 17.68 -31.85
N ALA A 421 0.26 16.88 -32.37
CA ALA A 421 -0.74 16.21 -31.57
C ALA A 421 -0.12 15.24 -30.55
N LEU A 422 0.90 14.48 -30.98
CA LEU A 422 1.67 13.60 -30.07
C LEU A 422 2.37 14.42 -28.99
N ALA A 423 3.00 15.55 -29.34
CA ALA A 423 3.64 16.46 -28.39
C ALA A 423 2.64 17.06 -27.39
N VAL A 424 1.46 17.47 -27.83
CA VAL A 424 0.36 17.95 -26.96
C VAL A 424 -0.07 16.83 -26.01
N GLY A 425 -0.27 15.60 -26.52
CA GLY A 425 -0.63 14.44 -25.71
C GLY A 425 0.43 14.10 -24.66
N GLN A 426 1.72 14.19 -25.03
CA GLN A 426 2.83 13.98 -24.07
C GLN A 426 2.82 15.02 -22.94
N VAL A 427 2.61 16.30 -23.24
CA VAL A 427 2.51 17.36 -22.23
C VAL A 427 1.30 17.11 -21.32
N ALA A 428 0.17 16.69 -21.91
CA ALA A 428 -1.05 16.39 -21.14
C ALA A 428 -0.86 15.23 -20.17
N LEU A 429 -0.29 14.11 -20.63
CA LEU A 429 0.00 12.95 -19.80
C LEU A 429 1.05 13.27 -18.73
N CYS A 430 2.07 14.05 -19.10
CA CYS A 430 3.11 14.51 -18.15
C CYS A 430 2.49 15.38 -17.04
N LEU A 431 1.58 16.31 -17.35
CA LEU A 431 0.89 17.11 -16.35
C LEU A 431 0.08 16.25 -15.38
N ALA A 432 -0.69 15.29 -15.90
CA ALA A 432 -1.50 14.40 -15.07
C ALA A 432 -0.60 13.58 -14.09
N LEU A 433 0.54 13.07 -14.56
CA LEU A 433 1.50 12.37 -13.72
C LEU A 433 2.16 13.27 -12.68
N LEU A 434 2.56 14.48 -13.06
CA LEU A 434 3.15 15.46 -12.14
C LEU A 434 2.15 15.87 -11.05
N VAL A 435 0.87 16.07 -11.39
CA VAL A 435 -0.18 16.38 -10.41
C VAL A 435 -0.40 15.19 -9.47
N GLY A 436 -0.52 13.97 -10.00
CA GLY A 436 -0.66 12.77 -9.18
C GLY A 436 0.51 12.57 -8.22
N ALA A 437 1.74 12.72 -8.71
CA ALA A 437 2.94 12.64 -7.87
C ALA A 437 2.99 13.75 -6.81
N HIS A 438 2.64 14.99 -7.19
CA HIS A 438 2.58 16.11 -6.26
C HIS A 438 1.58 15.88 -5.13
N LEU A 439 0.37 15.40 -5.45
CA LEU A 439 -0.66 15.07 -4.48
C LEU A 439 -0.19 13.96 -3.52
N MET A 440 0.39 12.87 -4.04
CA MET A 440 0.90 11.77 -3.23
C MET A 440 2.04 12.21 -2.29
N ILE A 441 2.99 13.00 -2.80
CA ILE A 441 4.09 13.54 -1.99
C ILE A 441 3.57 14.49 -0.91
N ARG A 442 2.62 15.37 -1.25
CA ARG A 442 2.00 16.26 -0.25
C ARG A 442 1.20 15.50 0.79
N SER A 443 0.46 14.46 0.39
CA SER A 443 -0.27 13.60 1.31
C SER A 443 0.69 12.93 2.30
N PHE A 444 1.79 12.37 1.81
CA PHE A 444 2.83 11.80 2.67
C PHE A 444 3.45 12.83 3.63
N LEU A 445 3.78 14.04 3.14
CA LEU A 445 4.30 15.12 3.98
C LEU A 445 3.28 15.62 5.00
N SER A 446 1.99 15.60 4.66
CA SER A 446 0.89 15.92 5.59
C SER A 446 0.80 14.87 6.71
N LEU A 447 0.89 13.57 6.38
CA LEU A 447 0.97 12.48 7.35
C LEU A 447 2.18 12.62 8.28
N GLN A 448 3.34 12.94 7.72
CA GLN A 448 4.56 13.14 8.50
C GLN A 448 4.50 14.35 9.44
N ARG A 449 3.69 15.35 9.12
CA ARG A 449 3.50 16.57 9.89
C ARG A 449 2.23 16.58 10.72
N ALA A 450 1.41 15.52 10.62
CA ALA A 450 0.18 15.43 11.38
C ALA A 450 0.46 15.54 12.89
N ASN A 451 -0.30 16.37 13.56
CA ASN A 451 -0.20 16.51 15.00
C ASN A 451 -0.93 15.35 15.66
N LEU A 452 -0.19 14.50 16.38
CA LEU A 452 -0.75 13.38 17.13
C LEU A 452 -1.40 13.82 18.46
N GLY A 453 -1.29 15.09 18.82
CA GLY A 453 -1.77 15.62 20.10
C GLY A 453 -0.74 15.56 21.23
N PHE A 454 0.50 15.06 20.95
CA PHE A 454 1.56 14.94 21.95
C PHE A 454 2.96 15.15 21.34
N ASP A 455 3.97 15.36 22.21
CA ASP A 455 5.37 15.45 21.74
C ASP A 455 6.02 14.06 21.66
N GLU A 456 6.23 13.59 20.43
CA GLU A 456 6.75 12.25 20.12
C GLU A 456 8.27 12.11 20.22
N ARG A 457 9.02 13.22 20.10
CA ARG A 457 10.48 13.19 19.85
C ARG A 457 11.28 12.48 20.94
N PRO A 458 11.07 12.72 22.24
CA PRO A 458 11.84 12.10 23.29
C PRO A 458 11.24 10.78 23.79
N LEU A 459 10.29 10.19 23.04
CA LEU A 459 9.57 8.99 23.48
C LEU A 459 10.11 7.72 22.85
N LEU A 460 10.40 6.74 23.71
CA LEU A 460 10.59 5.34 23.38
C LEU A 460 9.30 4.60 23.70
N SER A 461 8.81 3.78 22.78
CA SER A 461 7.76 2.81 23.02
C SER A 461 8.33 1.40 22.98
N LEU A 462 7.90 0.56 23.87
CA LEU A 462 8.16 -0.87 23.84
C LEU A 462 6.93 -1.61 24.37
N ARG A 463 6.55 -2.69 23.72
CA ARG A 463 5.46 -3.52 24.20
C ARG A 463 6.00 -4.61 25.11
N VAL A 464 5.25 -4.91 26.14
CA VAL A 464 5.56 -6.03 27.05
C VAL A 464 4.39 -7.00 27.05
N PHE A 465 4.72 -8.27 26.99
CA PHE A 465 3.78 -9.35 27.24
C PHE A 465 4.18 -10.08 28.51
N ALA A 466 3.28 -10.08 29.48
CA ALA A 466 3.50 -10.69 30.78
C ALA A 466 3.09 -12.17 30.73
N THR A 467 4.07 -13.06 30.83
CA THR A 467 3.90 -14.52 30.77
C THR A 467 4.15 -15.19 32.10
N GLY A 468 3.58 -16.38 32.27
CA GLY A 468 3.74 -17.22 33.46
C GLY A 468 2.62 -17.04 34.48
N ASP A 469 2.51 -18.03 35.37
CA ASP A 469 1.44 -18.14 36.39
C ASP A 469 1.49 -17.02 37.42
N ALA A 470 2.66 -16.38 37.58
CA ALA A 470 2.84 -15.20 38.44
C ALA A 470 1.97 -13.99 38.02
N PHE A 471 1.54 -13.95 36.77
CA PHE A 471 0.69 -12.89 36.21
C PHE A 471 -0.78 -13.32 36.11
N ASP A 472 -1.18 -14.53 36.48
CA ASP A 472 -2.57 -14.98 36.42
C ASP A 472 -3.45 -14.25 37.42
N PRO A 473 -3.09 -14.08 38.71
CA PRO A 473 -3.88 -13.29 39.64
C PRO A 473 -3.82 -11.80 39.26
N ILE A 474 -4.99 -11.18 39.08
CA ILE A 474 -5.13 -9.74 38.70
C ILE A 474 -4.31 -8.81 39.61
N PRO A 475 -4.39 -8.94 40.97
CA PRO A 475 -3.60 -8.08 41.87
C PRO A 475 -2.09 -8.27 41.72
N ALA A 476 -1.62 -9.52 41.56
CA ALA A 476 -0.20 -9.81 41.36
C ALA A 476 0.33 -9.21 40.07
N ARG A 477 -0.45 -9.29 38.99
CA ARG A 477 -0.14 -8.66 37.71
C ARG A 477 0.00 -7.14 37.85
N ALA A 478 -0.96 -6.48 38.50
CA ALA A 478 -0.90 -5.04 38.74
C ALA A 478 0.36 -4.64 39.54
N ALA A 479 0.69 -5.40 40.59
CA ALA A 479 1.89 -5.16 41.41
C ALA A 479 3.18 -5.37 40.62
N LEU A 480 3.24 -6.37 39.73
CA LEU A 480 4.41 -6.61 38.88
C LEU A 480 4.62 -5.47 37.87
N PHE A 481 3.54 -4.97 37.24
CA PHE A 481 3.63 -3.81 36.34
C PHE A 481 4.02 -2.53 37.10
N ALA A 482 3.52 -2.31 38.31
CA ALA A 482 3.93 -1.17 39.14
C ALA A 482 5.45 -1.20 39.40
N ARG A 483 6.01 -2.35 39.85
CA ARG A 483 7.44 -2.51 40.02
C ARG A 483 8.25 -2.32 38.75
N ALA A 484 7.72 -2.76 37.61
CA ALA A 484 8.36 -2.56 36.32
C ALA A 484 8.45 -1.06 35.96
N LEU A 485 7.38 -0.30 36.19
CA LEU A 485 7.37 1.15 35.97
C LEU A 485 8.36 1.86 36.92
N ASP A 486 8.40 1.47 38.18
CA ASP A 486 9.34 2.05 39.16
C ASP A 486 10.81 1.76 38.79
N SER A 487 11.09 0.54 38.36
CA SER A 487 12.42 0.17 37.88
C SER A 487 12.86 0.97 36.67
N LEU A 488 11.93 1.26 35.74
CA LEU A 488 12.20 2.08 34.56
C LEU A 488 12.37 3.56 34.93
N ARG A 489 11.59 4.10 35.86
CA ARG A 489 11.75 5.48 36.36
C ARG A 489 13.10 5.73 37.03
N ALA A 490 13.68 4.68 37.64
CA ALA A 490 14.98 4.76 38.27
C ALA A 490 16.16 4.79 37.29
N LEU A 491 15.95 4.58 36.00
CA LEU A 491 17.01 4.60 34.99
C LEU A 491 17.52 6.03 34.77
N PRO A 492 18.83 6.24 34.63
CA PRO A 492 19.40 7.53 34.29
C PRO A 492 18.91 8.03 32.95
N GLY A 493 18.50 9.30 32.86
CA GLY A 493 18.00 9.93 31.63
C GLY A 493 16.54 9.63 31.30
N VAL A 494 15.79 9.04 32.24
CA VAL A 494 14.34 8.84 32.16
C VAL A 494 13.63 9.95 32.92
N ALA A 495 12.82 10.74 32.21
CA ALA A 495 12.04 11.84 32.80
C ALA A 495 10.66 11.35 33.27
N ALA A 496 9.99 10.50 32.51
CA ALA A 496 8.68 9.95 32.86
C ALA A 496 8.45 8.59 32.19
N VAL A 497 7.63 7.74 32.82
CA VAL A 497 7.25 6.41 32.32
C VAL A 497 5.79 6.14 32.63
N ALA A 498 5.07 5.60 31.65
CA ALA A 498 3.71 5.07 31.83
C ALA A 498 3.47 3.85 30.95
N ALA A 499 2.42 3.10 31.28
CA ALA A 499 1.94 2.01 30.42
C ALA A 499 0.55 2.34 29.88
N THR A 500 0.28 1.87 28.66
CA THR A 500 -1.01 2.04 27.98
C THR A 500 -1.36 0.76 27.21
N SER A 501 -2.66 0.49 27.02
CA SER A 501 -3.09 -0.65 26.20
C SER A 501 -2.92 -0.42 24.71
N ALA A 502 -2.83 0.82 24.26
CA ALA A 502 -2.68 1.22 22.87
C ALA A 502 -1.59 2.29 22.75
N VAL A 503 -0.82 2.26 21.68
CA VAL A 503 0.25 3.24 21.39
C VAL A 503 -0.32 4.33 20.51
N PRO A 504 -0.31 5.60 20.95
CA PRO A 504 -0.78 6.68 20.11
C PRO A 504 -0.05 6.73 18.75
N GLY A 505 -0.81 6.83 17.65
CA GLY A 505 -0.28 6.89 16.29
C GLY A 505 0.10 5.55 15.65
N ASP A 506 -0.22 4.43 16.31
CA ASP A 506 0.14 3.08 15.86
C ASP A 506 -1.04 2.10 15.91
N ASP A 507 -1.69 1.96 17.05
CA ASP A 507 -2.83 1.06 17.20
C ASP A 507 -3.94 1.68 18.06
N GLY A 508 -5.18 1.37 17.69
CA GLY A 508 -6.36 1.76 18.42
C GLY A 508 -6.60 0.95 19.70
N GLY A 509 -7.41 1.48 20.60
CA GLY A 509 -7.94 0.76 21.73
C GLY A 509 -9.05 -0.24 21.33
N ALA A 510 -9.47 -1.09 22.27
CA ALA A 510 -10.63 -1.95 22.05
C ALA A 510 -11.88 -1.10 21.82
N MET A 511 -12.68 -1.41 20.79
CA MET A 511 -13.92 -0.69 20.52
C MET A 511 -14.98 -1.02 21.55
N ILE A 512 -15.56 0.00 22.16
CA ILE A 512 -16.67 -0.07 23.10
C ILE A 512 -17.83 0.79 22.62
N ARG A 513 -19.02 0.51 23.11
CA ARG A 513 -20.20 1.34 22.86
C ARG A 513 -20.52 2.16 24.10
N VAL A 514 -20.67 3.46 23.93
CA VAL A 514 -20.93 4.40 25.03
C VAL A 514 -22.24 5.17 24.80
N THR A 515 -22.91 5.57 25.87
CA THR A 515 -24.14 6.38 25.87
C THR A 515 -24.10 7.42 26.98
N LYS A 516 -24.87 8.49 26.88
CA LYS A 516 -24.99 9.52 27.93
C LYS A 516 -26.01 9.15 29.01
N ASP A 517 -25.87 9.72 30.18
CA ASP A 517 -26.76 9.51 31.32
C ASP A 517 -28.24 9.81 30.98
N GLY A 518 -29.13 8.92 31.43
CA GLY A 518 -30.59 9.06 31.28
C GLY A 518 -31.14 8.64 29.91
N ALA A 519 -30.34 8.13 29.00
CA ALA A 519 -30.78 7.70 27.68
C ALA A 519 -30.61 6.19 27.47
N ALA A 520 -31.71 5.51 27.15
CA ALA A 520 -31.70 4.12 26.66
C ALA A 520 -31.28 4.02 25.18
N GLY A 521 -30.60 5.03 24.59
CA GLY A 521 -30.18 5.02 23.20
C GLY A 521 -29.38 6.22 22.82
N PRO A 522 -29.02 6.58 21.54
CA PRO A 522 -28.23 5.68 20.73
C PRO A 522 -26.81 5.54 21.31
N PHE A 523 -26.24 4.35 21.17
CA PHE A 523 -24.85 4.13 21.54
C PHE A 523 -23.93 4.69 20.45
N VAL A 524 -22.79 5.27 20.88
CA VAL A 524 -21.71 5.75 20.02
C VAL A 524 -20.50 4.83 20.22
N GLY A 525 -19.79 4.51 19.13
CA GLY A 525 -18.52 3.78 19.20
C GLY A 525 -17.42 4.66 19.77
N ALA A 526 -16.61 4.14 20.69
CA ALA A 526 -15.43 4.80 21.22
C ALA A 526 -14.33 3.78 21.52
N GLN A 527 -13.09 4.22 21.57
CA GLN A 527 -11.95 3.36 21.92
C GLN A 527 -11.75 3.32 23.44
N ALA A 528 -11.62 2.13 24.00
CA ALA A 528 -11.24 1.91 25.39
C ALA A 528 -9.73 1.80 25.52
N ILE A 529 -9.13 2.69 26.29
CA ILE A 529 -7.70 2.74 26.50
C ILE A 529 -7.42 2.58 27.99
N THR A 530 -6.74 1.49 28.34
CA THR A 530 -6.34 1.23 29.72
C THR A 530 -4.98 1.90 29.98
N VAL A 531 -4.87 2.67 31.05
CA VAL A 531 -3.69 3.50 31.33
C VAL A 531 -3.20 3.34 32.77
N THR A 532 -1.88 3.51 32.96
CA THR A 532 -1.28 3.63 34.29
C THR A 532 -1.08 5.09 34.69
N PRO A 533 -0.80 5.37 35.99
CA PRO A 533 -0.46 6.72 36.42
C PRO A 533 0.65 7.35 35.59
N GLY A 534 0.51 8.66 35.31
CA GLY A 534 1.53 9.44 34.61
C GLY A 534 1.50 9.35 33.08
N LEU A 535 0.46 8.74 32.44
CA LEU A 535 0.40 8.68 30.97
C LEU A 535 0.43 10.07 30.34
N PHE A 536 -0.44 10.97 30.77
CA PHE A 536 -0.53 12.32 30.22
C PHE A 536 0.73 13.14 30.44
N ASP A 537 1.39 12.98 31.60
CA ASP A 537 2.69 13.59 31.88
C ASP A 537 3.79 13.00 30.98
N THR A 538 3.79 11.66 30.75
CA THR A 538 4.74 11.00 29.87
C THR A 538 4.55 11.47 28.42
N LEU A 539 3.32 11.73 27.98
CA LEU A 539 3.02 12.30 26.67
C LEU A 539 3.23 13.81 26.60
N ALA A 540 3.50 14.49 27.73
CA ALA A 540 3.56 15.94 27.88
C ALA A 540 2.25 16.64 27.48
N VAL A 541 1.13 16.04 27.84
CA VAL A 541 -0.22 16.48 27.51
C VAL A 541 -0.90 17.03 28.77
N ARG A 542 -1.52 18.20 28.67
CA ARG A 542 -2.36 18.77 29.73
C ARG A 542 -3.83 18.45 29.45
N LEU A 543 -4.57 18.15 30.52
CA LEU A 543 -6.00 17.98 30.41
C LEU A 543 -6.68 19.34 30.11
N GLU A 544 -7.72 19.31 29.29
CA GLU A 544 -8.55 20.49 28.99
C GLU A 544 -9.45 20.87 30.16
N GLN A 545 -10.00 19.86 30.86
CA GLN A 545 -10.85 20.09 32.02
C GLN A 545 -10.64 19.00 33.07
N GLY A 546 -10.85 19.32 34.33
CA GLY A 546 -10.83 18.37 35.43
C GLY A 546 -9.43 17.90 35.84
N ARG A 547 -9.29 16.62 36.14
CA ARG A 547 -8.06 16.01 36.67
C ARG A 547 -7.84 14.61 36.09
N THR A 548 -6.64 14.10 36.23
CA THR A 548 -6.31 12.68 36.02
C THR A 548 -6.86 11.82 37.16
N PHE A 549 -6.71 10.53 37.07
CA PHE A 549 -7.05 9.59 38.13
C PHE A 549 -6.19 9.82 39.39
N THR A 550 -6.78 9.67 40.55
CA THR A 550 -6.07 9.61 41.85
C THR A 550 -5.41 8.24 42.02
N GLU A 551 -4.43 8.15 42.93
CA GLU A 551 -3.79 6.87 43.27
C GLU A 551 -4.80 5.81 43.74
N ASN A 552 -5.81 6.21 44.51
CA ASN A 552 -6.88 5.31 44.94
C ASN A 552 -7.71 4.81 43.75
N GLU A 553 -8.02 5.65 42.78
CA GLU A 553 -8.77 5.26 41.57
C GLU A 553 -7.94 4.32 40.70
N PHE A 554 -6.60 4.48 40.65
CA PHE A 554 -5.72 3.54 39.98
C PHE A 554 -5.60 2.20 40.71
N ALA A 555 -5.64 2.18 42.01
CA ALA A 555 -5.51 0.97 42.82
C ALA A 555 -6.83 0.19 42.97
N ASN A 556 -7.97 0.84 42.77
CA ASN A 556 -9.31 0.25 42.98
C ASN A 556 -9.86 -0.36 41.67
N PRO A 557 -10.05 -1.70 41.59
CA PRO A 557 -10.67 -2.35 40.46
C PRO A 557 -12.14 -1.91 40.21
N ASP A 558 -12.83 -1.46 41.25
CA ASP A 558 -14.23 -1.02 41.23
C ASP A 558 -14.38 0.49 40.94
N SER A 559 -13.28 1.19 40.65
CA SER A 559 -13.34 2.62 40.36
C SER A 559 -14.33 2.92 39.23
N ASP A 560 -15.22 3.89 39.47
CA ASP A 560 -16.17 4.38 38.47
C ASP A 560 -15.62 5.54 37.62
N ALA A 561 -14.41 6.00 37.93
CA ALA A 561 -13.78 7.12 37.26
C ALA A 561 -13.34 6.78 35.82
N VAL A 562 -13.59 7.70 34.89
CA VAL A 562 -13.05 7.67 33.53
C VAL A 562 -12.59 9.06 33.12
N VAL A 563 -11.58 9.11 32.25
CA VAL A 563 -11.21 10.31 31.50
C VAL A 563 -11.69 10.08 30.05
N ILE A 564 -12.24 11.11 29.42
CA ILE A 564 -12.66 11.06 28.02
C ILE A 564 -11.92 12.12 27.21
N ASN A 565 -11.89 12.00 25.90
CA ASN A 565 -11.30 13.05 25.09
C ASN A 565 -12.32 14.14 24.72
N GLU A 566 -11.81 15.28 24.22
CA GLU A 566 -12.60 16.48 23.93
C GLU A 566 -13.68 16.22 22.87
N SER A 567 -13.37 15.48 21.81
CA SER A 567 -14.35 15.12 20.76
C SER A 567 -15.52 14.31 21.31
N LEU A 568 -15.26 13.33 22.19
CA LEU A 568 -16.33 12.57 22.84
C LEU A 568 -17.16 13.44 23.79
N ALA A 569 -16.50 14.32 24.55
CA ALA A 569 -17.17 15.26 25.44
C ALA A 569 -18.13 16.18 24.66
N ARG A 570 -17.68 16.77 23.56
CA ARG A 570 -18.50 17.63 22.68
C ARG A 570 -19.66 16.88 22.04
N GLN A 571 -19.45 15.64 21.62
CA GLN A 571 -20.50 14.85 20.99
C GLN A 571 -21.58 14.43 21.98
N MET A 572 -21.20 14.07 23.22
CA MET A 572 -22.12 13.62 24.23
C MET A 572 -22.87 14.78 24.90
N TRP A 573 -22.20 15.89 25.17
CA TRP A 573 -22.73 17.06 25.87
C TRP A 573 -22.38 18.36 25.14
N PRO A 574 -23.01 18.66 23.98
CA PRO A 574 -22.76 19.91 23.27
C PRO A 574 -23.01 21.13 24.20
N ASP A 575 -22.09 22.07 24.22
CA ASP A 575 -22.15 23.31 24.98
C ASP A 575 -22.31 23.18 26.52
N GLN A 576 -21.97 21.99 27.06
CA GLN A 576 -22.04 21.69 28.50
C GLN A 576 -20.73 21.03 28.97
N SER A 577 -20.39 21.24 30.24
CA SER A 577 -19.25 20.49 30.83
C SER A 577 -19.60 19.01 30.98
N ALA A 578 -18.65 18.17 30.57
CA ALA A 578 -18.71 16.73 30.75
C ALA A 578 -18.30 16.27 32.18
N LEU A 579 -17.66 17.15 32.97
CA LEU A 579 -17.15 16.81 34.30
C LEU A 579 -18.31 16.39 35.23
N GLU A 580 -18.03 15.38 36.06
CA GLU A 580 -18.93 14.76 37.03
C GLU A 580 -20.21 14.14 36.42
N ARG A 581 -20.35 14.13 35.10
CA ARG A 581 -21.42 13.43 34.40
C ARG A 581 -21.12 11.94 34.27
N ARG A 582 -22.21 11.18 34.04
CA ARG A 582 -22.07 9.73 33.84
C ARG A 582 -22.11 9.36 32.36
N ILE A 583 -21.19 8.52 31.98
CA ILE A 583 -21.16 7.85 30.68
C ILE A 583 -21.47 6.37 30.88
N GLY A 584 -22.41 5.85 30.12
CA GLY A 584 -22.79 4.45 30.17
C GLY A 584 -21.98 3.65 29.15
N ILE A 585 -21.41 2.54 29.57
CA ILE A 585 -20.63 1.62 28.70
C ILE A 585 -21.46 0.36 28.53
N ALA A 586 -21.74 -0.04 27.29
CA ALA A 586 -22.45 -1.27 27.01
C ALA A 586 -21.70 -2.47 27.58
N THR A 587 -22.37 -3.34 28.30
CA THR A 587 -21.81 -4.55 28.91
C THR A 587 -22.76 -5.72 28.72
N ALA A 588 -22.22 -6.93 28.72
CA ALA A 588 -23.02 -8.16 28.71
C ALA A 588 -23.43 -8.63 30.12
N ASP A 589 -23.05 -7.91 31.17
CA ASP A 589 -23.42 -8.28 32.55
C ASP A 589 -24.95 -8.08 32.77
N PRO A 590 -25.72 -9.16 32.94
CA PRO A 590 -27.17 -9.07 33.12
C PRO A 590 -27.59 -8.31 34.39
N ARG A 591 -26.67 -8.06 35.33
CA ARG A 591 -26.92 -7.31 36.57
C ARG A 591 -26.93 -5.79 36.39
N THR A 592 -26.52 -5.30 35.21
CA THR A 592 -26.36 -3.86 34.93
C THR A 592 -27.33 -3.33 33.88
N ASP A 593 -28.45 -4.01 33.59
CA ASP A 593 -29.36 -3.67 32.48
C ASP A 593 -28.64 -3.44 31.15
N GLY A 594 -27.49 -4.10 30.96
CA GLY A 594 -26.67 -3.98 29.78
C GLY A 594 -25.82 -2.70 29.70
N VAL A 595 -25.80 -1.86 30.77
CA VAL A 595 -24.98 -0.62 30.79
C VAL A 595 -24.26 -0.47 32.12
N SER A 596 -22.96 -0.27 32.07
CA SER A 596 -22.11 0.04 33.22
C SER A 596 -21.81 1.54 33.27
N TRP A 597 -22.34 2.23 34.28
CA TRP A 597 -22.21 3.69 34.43
C TRP A 597 -20.87 4.09 35.01
N ARG A 598 -20.22 5.13 34.43
CA ARG A 598 -18.94 5.68 34.83
C ARG A 598 -19.02 7.19 34.95
N ARG A 599 -18.23 7.75 35.87
CA ARG A 599 -18.16 9.18 36.16
C ARG A 599 -16.96 9.80 35.41
N VAL A 600 -17.19 10.84 34.66
CA VAL A 600 -16.16 11.60 33.95
C VAL A 600 -15.43 12.51 34.94
N VAL A 601 -14.15 12.24 35.20
CA VAL A 601 -13.34 13.03 36.15
C VAL A 601 -12.39 14.01 35.44
N GLY A 602 -12.19 13.83 34.15
CA GLY A 602 -11.35 14.70 33.33
C GLY A 602 -11.65 14.61 31.86
N VAL A 603 -11.26 15.65 31.11
CA VAL A 603 -11.34 15.73 29.66
C VAL A 603 -9.92 15.96 29.13
N ALA A 604 -9.40 15.01 28.36
CA ALA A 604 -8.12 15.09 27.70
C ALA A 604 -8.26 15.70 26.30
N PRO A 605 -7.24 16.32 25.73
CA PRO A 605 -7.27 16.70 24.33
C PRO A 605 -7.35 15.48 23.43
N ASP A 606 -7.69 15.69 22.16
CA ASP A 606 -7.78 14.61 21.19
C ASP A 606 -6.38 14.05 20.87
N LEU A 607 -6.15 12.80 21.25
CA LEU A 607 -4.98 12.03 20.88
C LEU A 607 -5.34 11.05 19.76
N VAL A 608 -4.50 11.00 18.75
CA VAL A 608 -4.67 10.07 17.64
C VAL A 608 -4.06 8.73 18.02
N TYR A 609 -4.86 7.68 18.06
CA TYR A 609 -4.42 6.31 18.40
C TYR A 609 -4.28 5.41 17.18
N GLU A 610 -5.14 5.52 16.18
CA GLU A 610 -5.08 4.70 14.96
C GLU A 610 -3.98 5.15 14.02
N GLU A 611 -3.63 4.28 13.07
CA GLU A 611 -2.72 4.63 11.98
C GLU A 611 -3.20 5.88 11.25
N LEU A 612 -2.30 6.81 10.99
CA LEU A 612 -2.60 8.13 10.44
C LEU A 612 -3.31 8.10 9.07
N GLY A 613 -3.35 6.98 8.38
CA GLY A 613 -4.01 6.81 7.08
C GLY A 613 -5.43 6.24 7.15
N GLU A 614 -5.84 5.67 8.29
CA GLU A 614 -7.08 4.90 8.45
C GLU A 614 -8.09 5.56 9.41
N GLN A 615 -7.91 6.84 9.73
CA GLN A 615 -8.73 7.53 10.72
C GLN A 615 -10.21 7.64 10.31
N THR A 616 -11.04 6.96 11.07
CA THR A 616 -12.49 7.14 11.03
C THR A 616 -12.93 8.21 12.03
N GLU A 617 -14.13 8.76 11.86
CA GLU A 617 -14.68 9.75 12.81
C GLU A 617 -14.81 9.17 14.23
N GLN A 618 -15.11 7.88 14.33
CA GLN A 618 -15.27 7.14 15.58
C GLN A 618 -13.92 6.77 16.24
N ALA A 619 -12.88 6.58 15.49
CA ALA A 619 -11.52 6.36 15.96
C ALA A 619 -10.93 7.54 16.76
N ARG A 620 -11.58 8.71 16.67
CA ARG A 620 -11.20 9.91 17.42
C ARG A 620 -11.86 10.00 18.80
N LEU A 621 -12.77 9.07 19.14
CA LEU A 621 -13.50 9.08 20.41
C LEU A 621 -12.83 8.12 21.38
N ASN A 622 -12.28 8.64 22.47
CA ASN A 622 -11.46 7.86 23.39
C ASN A 622 -12.03 7.92 24.82
N VAL A 623 -12.04 6.76 25.50
CA VAL A 623 -12.33 6.62 26.93
C VAL A 623 -11.12 5.95 27.60
N TYR A 624 -10.55 6.63 28.57
CA TYR A 624 -9.41 6.15 29.33
C TYR A 624 -9.87 5.51 30.64
N PHE A 625 -9.33 4.33 30.94
CA PHE A 625 -9.64 3.54 32.12
C PHE A 625 -8.40 3.36 32.99
N PRO A 626 -8.52 3.39 34.32
CA PRO A 626 -7.42 3.06 35.22
C PRO A 626 -7.05 1.57 35.10
N TYR A 627 -5.76 1.27 35.15
CA TYR A 627 -5.21 -0.07 34.92
C TYR A 627 -5.75 -1.15 35.87
N ALA A 628 -5.94 -0.85 37.14
CA ALA A 628 -6.42 -1.84 38.14
C ALA A 628 -7.78 -2.46 37.77
N ARG A 629 -8.60 -1.74 37.00
CA ARG A 629 -9.92 -2.21 36.59
C ARG A 629 -9.85 -3.35 35.54
N SER A 630 -8.92 -3.26 34.63
CA SER A 630 -8.74 -4.26 33.56
C SER A 630 -7.25 -4.46 33.28
N PRO A 631 -6.50 -5.09 34.20
CA PRO A 631 -5.08 -5.31 34.01
C PRO A 631 -4.86 -6.28 32.86
N LEU A 632 -4.33 -5.75 31.75
CA LEU A 632 -4.01 -6.53 30.56
C LEU A 632 -2.63 -7.19 30.73
N ARG A 633 -2.44 -8.34 30.07
CA ARG A 633 -1.12 -8.98 30.00
C ARG A 633 -0.20 -8.32 28.99
N THR A 634 -0.76 -7.67 27.98
CA THR A 634 -0.02 -6.90 26.96
C THR A 634 -0.23 -5.42 27.22
N MET A 635 0.84 -4.70 27.47
CA MET A 635 0.83 -3.24 27.62
C MET A 635 2.01 -2.65 26.83
N ALA A 636 1.81 -1.48 26.28
CA ALA A 636 2.88 -0.65 25.74
C ALA A 636 3.45 0.23 26.87
N LEU A 637 4.74 0.18 27.08
CA LEU A 637 5.46 1.06 27.97
C LEU A 637 5.98 2.24 27.16
N LEU A 638 5.61 3.45 27.56
CA LEU A 638 6.08 4.70 26.99
C LEU A 638 7.11 5.30 27.96
N ILE A 639 8.30 5.57 27.47
CA ILE A 639 9.42 6.11 28.27
C ILE A 639 9.85 7.44 27.65
N ARG A 640 9.69 8.52 28.39
CA ARG A 640 10.20 9.83 28.02
C ARG A 640 11.62 9.99 28.52
N GLY A 641 12.55 10.23 27.61
CA GLY A 641 13.97 10.48 27.93
C GLY A 641 14.34 11.95 27.83
N ASP A 642 15.38 12.37 28.57
CA ASP A 642 15.95 13.71 28.48
C ASP A 642 16.86 13.89 27.24
N GLY A 643 17.21 12.81 26.54
CA GLY A 643 18.11 12.79 25.38
C GLY A 643 17.63 11.88 24.26
N ASN A 644 18.58 11.16 23.64
CA ASN A 644 18.24 10.21 22.58
C ASN A 644 17.48 9.00 23.16
N PRO A 645 16.18 8.81 22.85
CA PRO A 645 15.39 7.72 23.41
C PRO A 645 15.88 6.33 22.99
N ALA A 646 16.59 6.19 21.88
CA ALA A 646 17.16 4.91 21.45
C ALA A 646 18.24 4.38 22.42
N ALA A 647 18.93 5.27 23.16
CA ALA A 647 19.91 4.87 24.16
C ALA A 647 19.28 4.14 25.36
N LEU A 648 17.99 4.31 25.60
CA LEU A 648 17.25 3.68 26.68
C LEU A 648 16.81 2.23 26.37
N ILE A 649 16.94 1.76 25.14
CA ILE A 649 16.43 0.43 24.73
C ILE A 649 17.06 -0.70 25.55
N THR A 650 18.39 -0.75 25.60
CA THR A 650 19.09 -1.82 26.32
C THR A 650 18.92 -1.72 27.83
N PRO A 651 19.08 -0.55 28.47
CA PRO A 651 18.80 -0.40 29.92
C PRO A 651 17.36 -0.78 30.29
N ALA A 652 16.35 -0.36 29.49
CA ALA A 652 14.95 -0.68 29.76
C ALA A 652 14.68 -2.18 29.72
N ARG A 653 15.21 -2.88 28.70
CA ARG A 653 15.10 -4.34 28.62
C ARG A 653 15.73 -5.05 29.82
N GLN A 654 16.89 -4.59 30.24
CA GLN A 654 17.58 -5.15 31.42
C GLN A 654 16.81 -4.91 32.72
N ALA A 655 16.29 -3.71 32.93
CA ALA A 655 15.47 -3.38 34.08
C ALA A 655 14.20 -4.25 34.16
N LEU A 656 13.49 -4.44 33.06
CA LEU A 656 12.31 -5.30 33.03
C LEU A 656 12.63 -6.76 33.39
N ARG A 657 13.74 -7.30 32.89
CA ARG A 657 14.19 -8.67 33.22
C ARG A 657 14.54 -8.85 34.68
N GLN A 658 15.12 -7.83 35.32
CA GLN A 658 15.42 -7.85 36.73
C GLN A 658 14.17 -7.89 37.61
N VAL A 659 13.07 -7.26 37.17
CA VAL A 659 11.79 -7.33 37.88
C VAL A 659 11.17 -8.72 37.77
N HIS A 660 11.07 -9.27 36.58
CA HIS A 660 10.56 -10.62 36.35
C HIS A 660 10.94 -11.15 34.94
N ARG A 661 11.40 -12.41 34.88
CA ARG A 661 11.79 -13.07 33.61
C ARG A 661 10.65 -13.22 32.62
N GLY A 662 9.40 -13.23 33.08
CA GLY A 662 8.20 -13.31 32.24
C GLY A 662 7.83 -12.00 31.53
N PHE A 663 8.57 -10.89 31.74
CA PHE A 663 8.39 -9.69 30.92
C PHE A 663 9.18 -9.82 29.60
N ALA A 664 8.48 -10.25 28.56
CA ALA A 664 9.03 -10.28 27.22
C ALA A 664 8.82 -8.94 26.52
N ALA A 665 9.88 -8.13 26.40
CA ALA A 665 9.83 -6.86 25.69
C ALA A 665 9.99 -7.07 24.17
N PHE A 666 9.06 -6.56 23.40
CA PHE A 666 9.01 -6.66 21.94
C PHE A 666 8.56 -5.35 21.33
N ASP A 667 8.59 -5.25 20.00
CA ASP A 667 8.14 -4.08 19.23
C ASP A 667 8.71 -2.77 19.82
N VAL A 668 10.02 -2.76 19.95
CA VAL A 668 10.75 -1.65 20.57
C VAL A 668 11.17 -0.67 19.50
N ALA A 669 10.62 0.52 19.53
CA ALA A 669 10.93 1.59 18.59
C ALA A 669 10.79 2.97 19.25
N THR A 670 11.54 3.94 18.77
CA THR A 670 11.24 5.34 19.10
C THR A 670 9.93 5.74 18.40
N MET A 671 9.18 6.70 18.95
CA MET A 671 7.94 7.14 18.36
C MET A 671 8.15 7.70 16.94
N SER A 672 9.27 8.39 16.70
CA SER A 672 9.62 8.87 15.35
C SER A 672 9.96 7.74 14.36
N GLU A 673 10.50 6.63 14.81
CA GLU A 673 10.73 5.44 13.99
C GLU A 673 9.41 4.72 13.70
N ARG A 674 8.54 4.59 14.71
CA ARG A 674 7.19 4.03 14.57
C ARG A 674 6.37 4.81 13.54
N ARG A 675 6.37 6.15 13.61
CA ARG A 675 5.74 7.00 12.58
C ARG A 675 6.28 6.71 11.18
N ARG A 676 7.59 6.51 11.03
CA ARG A 676 8.18 6.16 9.72
C ARG A 676 7.71 4.79 9.23
N LEU A 677 7.51 3.82 10.12
CA LEU A 677 7.01 2.49 9.75
C LEU A 677 5.54 2.58 9.31
N THR A 678 4.67 3.22 10.09
CA THR A 678 3.24 3.35 9.78
C THR A 678 2.96 4.21 8.53
N THR A 679 3.80 5.21 8.22
CA THR A 679 3.65 6.05 7.01
C THR A 679 4.49 5.57 5.83
N GLY A 680 5.23 4.47 5.99
CA GLY A 680 6.21 4.01 5.02
C GLY A 680 5.64 3.59 3.67
N ALA A 681 4.48 2.94 3.67
CA ALA A 681 3.79 2.52 2.44
C ALA A 681 3.38 3.72 1.58
N GLN A 682 2.82 4.78 2.20
CA GLN A 682 2.47 6.02 1.50
C GLN A 682 3.71 6.74 0.97
N GLY A 683 4.81 6.72 1.73
CA GLY A 683 6.10 7.25 1.30
C GLY A 683 6.69 6.53 0.08
N ALA A 684 6.61 5.19 0.08
CA ALA A 684 7.04 4.37 -1.04
C ALA A 684 6.20 4.66 -2.30
N LEU A 685 4.87 4.73 -2.18
CA LEU A 685 3.97 5.10 -3.27
C LEU A 685 4.29 6.50 -3.82
N GLY A 686 4.49 7.49 -2.94
CA GLY A 686 4.87 8.84 -3.33
C GLY A 686 6.20 8.89 -4.07
N THR A 687 7.20 8.13 -3.62
CA THR A 687 8.52 8.03 -4.27
C THR A 687 8.42 7.38 -5.65
N MET A 688 7.65 6.30 -5.80
CA MET A 688 7.43 5.65 -7.09
C MET A 688 6.71 6.57 -8.07
N MET A 689 5.63 7.23 -7.64
CA MET A 689 4.91 8.22 -8.46
C MET A 689 5.81 9.39 -8.87
N GLY A 690 6.65 9.88 -7.95
CA GLY A 690 7.65 10.92 -8.22
C GLY A 690 8.69 10.47 -9.26
N GLY A 691 9.17 9.24 -9.17
CA GLY A 691 10.07 8.64 -10.16
C GLY A 691 9.43 8.53 -11.55
N PHE A 692 8.16 8.10 -11.64
CA PHE A 692 7.43 8.05 -12.90
C PHE A 692 7.17 9.44 -13.49
N ALA A 693 6.85 10.42 -12.65
CA ALA A 693 6.68 11.81 -13.08
C ALA A 693 8.00 12.41 -13.59
N ALA A 694 9.11 12.13 -12.94
CA ALA A 694 10.44 12.56 -13.38
C ALA A 694 10.83 11.91 -14.73
N ALA A 695 10.58 10.60 -14.88
CA ALA A 695 10.79 9.89 -16.15
C ALA A 695 9.91 10.46 -17.27
N ALA A 696 8.63 10.71 -16.99
CA ALA A 696 7.70 11.34 -17.94
C ALA A 696 8.18 12.73 -18.36
N LEU A 697 8.65 13.55 -17.41
CA LEU A 697 9.17 14.88 -17.67
C LEU A 697 10.42 14.84 -18.57
N LEU A 698 11.37 13.95 -18.28
CA LEU A 698 12.54 13.74 -19.12
C LEU A 698 12.17 13.31 -20.53
N LEU A 699 11.23 12.36 -20.65
CA LEU A 699 10.74 11.89 -21.94
C LEU A 699 10.01 12.99 -22.72
N ALA A 700 9.17 13.79 -22.05
CA ALA A 700 8.48 14.92 -22.65
C ALA A 700 9.48 15.98 -23.16
N CYS A 701 10.53 16.29 -22.38
CA CYS A 701 11.61 17.18 -22.79
C CYS A 701 12.32 16.68 -24.04
N LEU A 702 12.67 15.39 -24.08
CA LEU A 702 13.33 14.76 -25.24
C LEU A 702 12.43 14.81 -26.50
N GLY A 703 11.11 14.60 -26.34
CA GLY A 703 10.15 14.67 -27.43
C GLY A 703 10.04 16.08 -28.00
N ILE A 704 9.87 17.10 -27.17
CA ILE A 704 9.78 18.48 -27.57
C ILE A 704 11.09 18.95 -28.20
N TYR A 705 12.24 18.61 -27.59
CA TYR A 705 13.55 18.91 -28.14
C TYR A 705 13.74 18.30 -29.54
N GLY A 706 13.39 17.02 -29.74
CA GLY A 706 13.49 16.31 -31.01
C GLY A 706 12.61 16.96 -32.09
N LEU A 707 11.35 17.27 -31.78
CA LEU A 707 10.40 17.91 -32.66
C LEU A 707 10.90 19.30 -33.13
N LEU A 708 11.39 20.12 -32.22
CA LEU A 708 11.86 21.48 -32.53
C LEU A 708 13.19 21.47 -33.26
N ALA A 709 14.11 20.54 -32.92
CA ALA A 709 15.37 20.37 -33.62
C ALA A 709 15.16 19.94 -35.06
N ASP A 710 14.19 19.06 -35.32
CA ASP A 710 13.81 18.66 -36.69
C ASP A 710 13.16 19.81 -37.45
N THR A 711 12.23 20.52 -36.84
CA THR A 711 11.60 21.72 -37.42
C THR A 711 12.66 22.76 -37.78
N ALA A 712 13.67 22.96 -36.94
CA ALA A 712 14.77 23.89 -37.22
C ALA A 712 15.62 23.44 -38.42
N ARG A 713 15.94 22.15 -38.54
CA ARG A 713 16.68 21.59 -39.69
C ARG A 713 15.91 21.74 -40.98
N GLN A 714 14.62 21.44 -41.01
CA GLN A 714 13.78 21.54 -42.20
C GLN A 714 13.58 23.00 -42.64
N ARG A 715 13.62 23.95 -41.74
CA ARG A 715 13.47 25.41 -42.03
C ARG A 715 14.79 26.15 -42.09
N THR A 716 15.96 25.45 -42.19
CA THR A 716 17.29 26.11 -42.18
C THR A 716 17.39 27.11 -43.29
N GLN A 717 16.86 26.83 -44.49
CA GLN A 717 16.86 27.76 -45.62
C GLN A 717 16.00 28.98 -45.38
N GLU A 718 14.74 28.80 -44.85
CA GLU A 718 13.83 29.90 -44.48
C GLU A 718 14.46 30.81 -43.42
N ILE A 719 15.10 30.21 -42.42
CA ILE A 719 15.83 30.92 -41.36
C ILE A 719 17.00 31.70 -41.96
N GLY A 720 17.75 31.08 -42.85
CA GLY A 720 18.88 31.73 -43.54
C GLY A 720 18.46 32.96 -44.34
N VAL A 721 17.36 32.86 -45.12
CA VAL A 721 16.79 33.97 -45.89
C VAL A 721 16.28 35.05 -44.98
N ARG A 722 15.57 34.74 -43.89
CA ARG A 722 15.11 35.76 -42.93
C ARG A 722 16.29 36.48 -42.24
N MET A 723 17.34 35.77 -41.90
CA MET A 723 18.53 36.39 -41.30
C MET A 723 19.29 37.26 -42.31
N ALA A 724 19.34 36.85 -43.57
CA ALA A 724 19.89 37.68 -44.65
C ALA A 724 19.11 38.94 -44.90
N LEU A 725 17.77 38.90 -44.64
CA LEU A 725 16.86 40.06 -44.69
C LEU A 725 16.80 40.85 -43.39
N GLY A 726 17.68 40.61 -42.43
CA GLY A 726 17.84 41.44 -41.23
C GLY A 726 17.10 40.92 -39.98
N ALA A 727 16.57 39.67 -39.97
CA ALA A 727 15.98 39.11 -38.77
C ALA A 727 17.05 38.90 -37.68
N THR A 728 16.74 39.32 -36.46
CA THR A 728 17.64 39.15 -35.31
C THR A 728 17.63 37.71 -34.78
N PRO A 729 18.77 37.23 -34.24
CA PRO A 729 18.79 35.90 -33.59
C PRO A 729 17.73 35.74 -32.48
N ARG A 730 17.40 36.82 -31.75
CA ARG A 730 16.33 36.82 -30.75
C ARG A 730 14.95 36.59 -31.36
N GLY A 731 14.69 37.14 -32.55
CA GLY A 731 13.44 36.97 -33.28
C GLY A 731 13.25 35.50 -33.72
N ILE A 732 14.30 34.83 -34.16
CA ILE A 732 14.28 33.39 -34.48
C ILE A 732 13.99 32.53 -33.23
N VAL A 733 14.69 32.81 -32.10
CA VAL A 733 14.43 32.14 -30.84
C VAL A 733 12.98 32.31 -30.38
N ALA A 734 12.45 33.54 -30.44
CA ALA A 734 11.07 33.86 -30.05
C ALA A 734 10.04 33.05 -30.88
N LEU A 735 10.29 32.82 -32.16
CA LEU A 735 9.39 32.04 -33.03
C LEU A 735 9.32 30.56 -32.60
N PHE A 736 10.44 29.91 -32.25
CA PHE A 736 10.46 28.53 -31.79
C PHE A 736 9.90 28.39 -30.38
N VAL A 737 10.23 29.29 -29.48
CA VAL A 737 9.68 29.32 -28.11
C VAL A 737 8.18 29.58 -28.14
N GLY A 738 7.68 30.44 -29.01
CA GLY A 738 6.25 30.65 -29.24
C GLY A 738 5.52 29.40 -29.71
N GLN A 739 6.12 28.63 -30.62
CA GLN A 739 5.54 27.33 -31.05
C GLN A 739 5.50 26.34 -29.88
N ALA A 740 6.55 26.25 -29.09
CA ALA A 740 6.56 25.39 -27.90
C ALA A 740 5.51 25.82 -26.86
N ALA A 741 5.34 27.14 -26.67
CA ALA A 741 4.33 27.67 -25.77
C ALA A 741 2.89 27.32 -26.20
N ILE A 742 2.60 27.34 -27.49
CA ILE A 742 1.28 26.92 -28.03
C ILE A 742 1.05 25.42 -27.78
N ILE A 743 2.05 24.57 -28.03
CA ILE A 743 1.98 23.13 -27.77
C ILE A 743 1.80 22.90 -26.27
N GLY A 744 2.58 23.61 -25.43
CA GLY A 744 2.48 23.57 -23.99
C GLY A 744 1.10 23.99 -23.48
N ALA A 745 0.55 25.12 -23.95
CA ALA A 745 -0.77 25.60 -23.57
C ALA A 745 -1.88 24.61 -23.94
N ALA A 746 -1.87 24.08 -25.17
CA ALA A 746 -2.84 23.06 -25.60
C ALA A 746 -2.72 21.78 -24.76
N GLY A 747 -1.48 21.34 -24.47
CA GLY A 747 -1.21 20.19 -23.61
C GLY A 747 -1.67 20.43 -22.16
N LEU A 748 -1.51 21.63 -21.63
CA LEU A 748 -2.01 21.98 -20.30
C LEU A 748 -3.53 21.92 -20.19
N VAL A 749 -4.26 22.45 -21.18
CA VAL A 749 -5.73 22.40 -21.17
C VAL A 749 -6.23 20.95 -21.16
N MET A 750 -5.68 20.11 -22.04
CA MET A 750 -6.06 18.70 -22.09
C MET A 750 -5.56 17.94 -20.84
N GLY A 751 -4.36 18.28 -20.37
CA GLY A 751 -3.75 17.68 -19.19
C GLY A 751 -4.46 18.07 -17.89
N ALA A 752 -5.06 19.26 -17.79
CA ALA A 752 -5.87 19.67 -16.65
C ALA A 752 -7.10 18.78 -16.47
N VAL A 753 -7.77 18.40 -17.55
CA VAL A 753 -8.90 17.45 -17.48
C VAL A 753 -8.44 16.10 -16.97
N LEU A 754 -7.32 15.57 -17.51
CA LEU A 754 -6.75 14.30 -17.03
C LEU A 754 -6.28 14.39 -15.58
N ALA A 755 -5.69 15.52 -15.17
CA ALA A 755 -5.23 15.75 -13.81
C ALA A 755 -6.39 15.74 -12.80
N VAL A 756 -7.55 16.32 -13.15
CA VAL A 756 -8.76 16.26 -12.31
C VAL A 756 -9.25 14.82 -12.18
N LEU A 757 -9.28 14.05 -13.27
CA LEU A 757 -9.66 12.62 -13.20
C LEU A 757 -8.72 11.81 -12.33
N VAL A 758 -7.41 12.03 -12.45
CA VAL A 758 -6.40 11.38 -11.60
C VAL A 758 -6.57 11.79 -10.14
N ALA A 759 -6.79 13.08 -9.86
CA ALA A 759 -7.00 13.60 -8.51
C ALA A 759 -8.25 12.98 -7.86
N GLN A 760 -9.35 12.87 -8.59
CA GLN A 760 -10.57 12.20 -8.11
C GLN A 760 -10.35 10.70 -7.87
N ALA A 761 -9.64 10.00 -8.78
CA ALA A 761 -9.33 8.58 -8.60
C ALA A 761 -8.43 8.33 -7.38
N LEU A 762 -7.58 9.28 -7.02
CA LEU A 762 -6.69 9.20 -5.86
C LEU A 762 -7.35 9.64 -4.54
N SER A 763 -8.55 10.25 -4.57
CA SER A 763 -9.17 10.85 -3.38
C SER A 763 -9.28 9.90 -2.19
N GLY A 764 -9.55 8.62 -2.44
CA GLY A 764 -9.64 7.59 -1.39
C GLY A 764 -8.31 7.14 -0.77
N VAL A 765 -7.17 7.65 -1.28
CA VAL A 765 -5.82 7.30 -0.78
C VAL A 765 -5.10 8.54 -0.21
N LEU A 766 -5.65 9.74 -0.46
CA LEU A 766 -5.05 11.00 -0.01
C LEU A 766 -5.47 11.33 1.42
N PHE A 767 -4.51 11.76 2.23
CA PHE A 767 -4.74 12.16 3.62
C PHE A 767 -4.59 13.68 3.80
N GLY A 768 -5.61 14.31 4.40
CA GLY A 768 -5.54 15.71 4.84
C GLY A 768 -5.35 16.74 3.74
N ILE A 769 -5.67 16.39 2.48
CA ILE A 769 -5.48 17.25 1.32
C ILE A 769 -6.74 17.24 0.46
N ASP A 770 -7.18 18.43 0.05
CA ASP A 770 -8.19 18.53 -0.99
C ASP A 770 -7.60 18.15 -2.35
N PRO A 771 -8.09 17.06 -2.98
CA PRO A 771 -7.59 16.58 -4.28
C PRO A 771 -7.72 17.64 -5.38
N LEU A 772 -8.70 18.54 -5.29
CA LEU A 772 -9.01 19.56 -6.27
C LEU A 772 -8.43 20.94 -5.93
N ALA A 773 -7.54 21.03 -4.93
CA ALA A 773 -6.90 22.29 -4.58
C ALA A 773 -6.21 22.92 -5.80
N VAL A 774 -6.54 24.18 -6.10
CA VAL A 774 -6.05 24.89 -7.29
C VAL A 774 -4.54 25.17 -7.22
N THR A 775 -4.04 25.47 -6.02
CA THR A 775 -2.61 25.86 -5.83
C THR A 775 -1.62 24.80 -6.31
N PRO A 776 -1.76 23.50 -5.94
CA PRO A 776 -0.88 22.44 -6.46
C PRO A 776 -0.94 22.28 -7.97
N MET A 777 -2.14 22.39 -8.55
CA MET A 777 -2.32 22.26 -10.00
C MET A 777 -1.63 23.39 -10.76
N VAL A 778 -1.78 24.63 -10.31
CA VAL A 778 -1.15 25.80 -10.93
C VAL A 778 0.37 25.75 -10.82
N LEU A 779 0.91 25.37 -9.66
CA LEU A 779 2.36 25.26 -9.45
C LEU A 779 2.97 24.20 -10.36
N THR A 780 2.31 23.04 -10.47
CA THR A 780 2.75 21.94 -11.35
C THR A 780 2.68 22.33 -12.82
N ALA A 781 1.62 23.02 -13.24
CA ALA A 781 1.47 23.53 -14.60
C ALA A 781 2.54 24.59 -14.93
N ALA A 782 2.83 25.51 -14.01
CA ALA A 782 3.88 26.51 -14.17
C ALA A 782 5.26 25.84 -14.30
N THR A 783 5.56 24.87 -13.46
CA THR A 783 6.81 24.08 -13.55
C THR A 783 6.96 23.42 -14.91
N LEU A 784 5.90 22.77 -15.40
CA LEU A 784 5.91 22.09 -16.70
C LEU A 784 6.10 23.09 -17.84
N ILE A 785 5.46 24.28 -17.83
CA ILE A 785 5.66 25.33 -18.83
C ILE A 785 7.13 25.77 -18.87
N VAL A 786 7.73 26.05 -17.72
CA VAL A 786 9.14 26.43 -17.63
C VAL A 786 10.04 25.39 -18.27
N VAL A 787 9.80 24.10 -17.96
CA VAL A 787 10.58 23.00 -18.51
C VAL A 787 10.39 22.87 -20.03
N VAL A 788 9.16 23.02 -20.54
CA VAL A 788 8.86 23.01 -21.99
C VAL A 788 9.59 24.13 -22.70
N ILE A 789 9.61 25.35 -22.13
CA ILE A 789 10.31 26.51 -22.67
C ILE A 789 11.83 26.26 -22.68
N LEU A 790 12.40 25.74 -21.60
CA LEU A 790 13.82 25.41 -21.50
C LEU A 790 14.23 24.34 -22.52
N ALA A 791 13.41 23.29 -22.68
CA ALA A 791 13.64 22.26 -23.70
C ALA A 791 13.62 22.82 -25.14
N ALA A 792 12.79 23.83 -25.39
CA ALA A 792 12.69 24.51 -26.68
C ALA A 792 13.84 25.49 -26.93
N TYR A 793 14.38 26.11 -25.90
CA TYR A 793 15.40 27.16 -26.01
C TYR A 793 16.71 26.66 -26.61
N VAL A 794 17.16 25.43 -26.25
CA VAL A 794 18.44 24.87 -26.73
C VAL A 794 18.45 24.69 -28.25
N PRO A 795 17.46 24.02 -28.90
CA PRO A 795 17.44 23.90 -30.36
C PRO A 795 17.21 25.23 -31.05
N ALA A 796 16.39 26.11 -30.47
CA ALA A 796 16.16 27.46 -31.01
C ALA A 796 17.43 28.30 -31.05
N ARG A 797 18.25 28.25 -30.00
CA ARG A 797 19.55 28.94 -29.94
C ARG A 797 20.56 28.36 -30.93
N ARG A 798 20.57 27.06 -31.17
CA ARG A 798 21.42 26.43 -32.18
C ARG A 798 21.02 26.88 -33.60
N ALA A 799 19.68 26.90 -33.87
CA ALA A 799 19.16 27.37 -35.15
C ALA A 799 19.49 28.84 -35.44
N SER A 800 19.46 29.72 -34.43
CA SER A 800 19.77 31.17 -34.57
C SER A 800 21.27 31.47 -34.84
N LYS A 801 22.16 30.48 -34.69
CA LYS A 801 23.61 30.61 -34.92
C LYS A 801 24.06 30.10 -36.30
N VAL A 802 23.15 29.63 -37.17
CA VAL A 802 23.47 29.16 -38.52
C VAL A 802 23.89 30.36 -39.37
N ALA A 803 25.07 30.29 -39.95
CA ALA A 803 25.60 31.35 -40.84
C ALA A 803 24.76 31.44 -42.12
N PRO A 804 24.25 32.64 -42.51
CA PRO A 804 23.37 32.81 -43.69
C PRO A 804 23.99 32.26 -44.98
N LEU A 805 25.34 32.37 -45.14
CA LEU A 805 26.10 31.89 -46.28
C LEU A 805 26.12 30.37 -46.43
N VAL A 806 26.07 29.64 -45.30
CA VAL A 806 26.00 28.17 -45.31
C VAL A 806 24.62 27.69 -45.70
N ALA A 807 23.55 28.39 -45.22
CA ALA A 807 22.17 28.08 -45.53
C ALA A 807 21.80 28.32 -47.02
N LEU A 808 22.51 29.18 -47.71
CA LEU A 808 22.34 29.47 -49.15
C LEU A 808 23.20 28.62 -50.07
N ARG A 809 24.30 27.98 -49.56
CA ARG A 809 25.17 27.07 -50.29
C ARG A 809 24.70 25.64 -50.45
N THR A 810 23.63 25.25 -49.84
CA THR A 810 23.00 23.92 -49.96
C THR A 810 21.96 23.86 -51.11
N LEU A 811 22.15 24.67 -52.12
CA LEU A 811 21.55 24.56 -53.45
C LEU A 811 22.29 23.47 -54.23
#